data_5156223ea94cc18094ce942ca2d25205
#
_entry.id   5156223ea94cc18094ce942ca2d25205
#
_cell.length_a   1.000
_cell.length_b   1.000
_cell.length_c   1.000
_cell.angle_alpha   90.00
_cell.angle_beta   90.00
_cell.angle_gamma   90.00
#
_symmetry.space_group_name_H-M   'P 1'
#
loop_
_entity.id
_entity.type
_entity.pdbx_description
1 polymer ?
#
loop_
_entity_poly.entity_id
_entity_poly.type
_entity_poly.pdbx_seq_one_letter_code
_entity_poly.pdbx_strand_id
1 'polypeptide(L)'
;MLNISKPLSASQAQTYHEKEFTAAEQNYWKQGDTIQGEWHGKLAAEFGLSGGVGAEEFARLSEGQHPETGKQLVLHRVVHEYKNADGKMVSPVEHRAGWDATFSAPKSISLTALVGGDDRVREAHREAVNVALNELERYTQARIGGNRPAETTGQFVAAKFEHDTARPVDGYSAPQLHTHVVIFNMTERDNGKMRALQPHSLFESQQFATAVYQSHLTYKLRELGYEIEPGKSGAPDVRGYTQDYLDASSPRRQQIEEALSRSGFTGPEAAQIAAHNTRDKKVTLSPDQILAAHKQIADEFGNQADKVVAEARERRNEQRPDNDRRQQVREAVTFARDKGFEREAVVDERALYVDALRRGMGEMTYPEVRASFEARVASGEFKEIAGNGHEAGRRFTTAATIKAENEIVQKVQGGQNSAPQIMSIESAVPLSESRPHFNAAQRRVIEEVLISRDQVQGLQGRAGSGKTSVLETIRQGAEQNGYAVEGFAPTSRAAKQLRDAGIKADTLQRFIAGGGLQAAGDPARKHLYMVDESSLASTQQMRDFLNKIGPHDKVLLIGDTRQHQGVDAGKPFEQLQEAGMKTAQLDQIVRQKDTALLKAVEHLSNNETTVGIEMLSQQGRITVIVDPQERIAAIAKSYAAHPENTLIVSPDNASRRAINQAVRQELQALGIVDKTDHSMRVLTPRNDMTGADREWASRYQAGDVLHYTRGSKEHGIEPRSYAQVVTTNAKENLVTVRKQDGQQVTYDPSRLRGIAAYREIEREFAIGEKIQFTAPNRDLQVANRDLGTIQQIDKDETISVRMDGPKDRIVRFDPNEARHFDHGYAVTSHSSQGLTSERVLVNMDTEVHPELMSNRFAYVSVSRASHDAQIYTNNAASLAASLSHDVSKASAVTFGNAQSSSAQQGLALAVR
;
A
#
# COMPACT_ATOMS: atom_id res chain seq x y z
N MET A 1 -1.33 1.32 20.55
CA MET A 1 -0.63 1.22 19.25
C MET A 1 0.86 1.04 19.55
N LEU A 2 1.53 0.12 18.86
CA LEU A 2 2.98 -0.03 18.95
C LEU A 2 3.68 0.97 18.01
N ASN A 3 4.71 1.62 18.50
CA ASN A 3 5.64 2.42 17.72
C ASN A 3 7.08 2.01 18.05
N ILE A 4 7.92 1.78 17.05
CA ILE A 4 9.33 1.38 17.23
C ILE A 4 10.21 2.55 16.82
N SER A 5 11.12 2.96 17.71
CA SER A 5 12.02 4.09 17.52
C SER A 5 13.12 3.83 16.49
N LYS A 6 13.81 4.88 16.07
CA LYS A 6 15.16 4.74 15.50
C LYS A 6 16.07 4.06 16.53
N PRO A 7 17.15 3.38 16.09
CA PRO A 7 18.03 2.70 17.04
C PRO A 7 18.62 3.68 18.05
N LEU A 8 18.62 3.28 19.32
CA LEU A 8 19.26 4.01 20.42
C LEU A 8 20.75 3.69 20.45
N SER A 9 21.61 4.69 20.67
CA SER A 9 23.00 4.44 21.05
C SER A 9 23.10 4.00 22.53
N ALA A 10 24.23 3.43 22.93
CA ALA A 10 24.43 3.01 24.32
C ALA A 10 24.30 4.19 25.29
N SER A 11 24.90 5.32 24.97
CA SER A 11 24.79 6.55 25.78
C SER A 11 23.37 7.10 25.86
N GLN A 12 22.61 7.05 24.74
CA GLN A 12 21.21 7.45 24.72
C GLN A 12 20.35 6.52 25.57
N ALA A 13 20.52 5.20 25.43
CA ALA A 13 19.72 4.24 26.19
C ALA A 13 19.95 4.39 27.71
N GLN A 14 21.20 4.56 28.17
CA GLN A 14 21.55 4.79 29.58
C GLN A 14 20.98 6.13 30.08
N THR A 15 21.11 7.21 29.30
CA THR A 15 20.55 8.51 29.66
C THR A 15 19.01 8.47 29.75
N TYR A 16 18.35 7.74 28.81
CA TYR A 16 16.89 7.57 28.88
C TYR A 16 16.48 6.72 30.07
N HIS A 17 17.25 5.65 30.42
CA HIS A 17 16.97 4.86 31.61
C HIS A 17 16.99 5.74 32.87
N GLU A 18 18.04 6.53 33.06
CA GLU A 18 18.22 7.35 34.26
C GLU A 18 17.23 8.53 34.36
N LYS A 19 16.93 9.19 33.22
CA LYS A 19 16.20 10.48 33.19
C LYS A 19 14.76 10.39 32.73
N GLU A 20 14.39 9.36 31.98
CA GLU A 20 13.05 9.26 31.40
C GLU A 20 12.33 7.98 31.84
N PHE A 21 12.93 6.81 31.71
CA PHE A 21 12.22 5.55 31.99
C PHE A 21 11.96 5.31 33.47
N THR A 22 12.86 5.72 34.35
CA THR A 22 12.75 5.54 35.78
C THR A 22 12.30 6.79 36.55
N ALA A 23 12.02 7.90 35.83
CA ALA A 23 11.64 9.15 36.49
C ALA A 23 10.27 9.03 37.17
N ALA A 24 10.21 9.27 38.47
CA ALA A 24 9.00 9.24 39.30
C ALA A 24 7.90 10.20 38.75
N GLU A 25 8.29 11.27 38.10
CA GLU A 25 7.43 12.28 37.47
C GLU A 25 6.55 11.72 36.34
N GLN A 26 6.90 10.58 35.78
CA GLN A 26 6.14 9.91 34.73
C GLN A 26 5.01 9.02 35.28
N ASN A 27 4.93 8.85 36.60
CA ASN A 27 3.96 8.02 37.29
C ASN A 27 3.42 8.69 38.53
N TYR A 28 2.28 9.39 38.41
CA TYR A 28 1.65 10.07 39.56
C TYR A 28 0.79 9.14 40.41
N TRP A 29 0.51 7.93 39.95
CA TRP A 29 -0.33 6.97 40.66
C TRP A 29 0.41 6.32 41.84
N LYS A 30 1.74 6.09 41.73
CA LYS A 30 2.59 5.63 42.81
C LYS A 30 3.37 6.82 43.35
N GLN A 31 2.81 7.52 44.31
CA GLN A 31 3.47 8.67 44.96
C GLN A 31 4.85 8.32 45.51
N GLY A 32 5.88 8.95 45.00
CA GLY A 32 7.20 8.98 45.58
C GLY A 32 8.19 7.88 45.16
N ASP A 33 7.81 6.85 44.43
CA ASP A 33 8.67 5.78 43.98
C ASP A 33 9.16 5.94 42.56
N THR A 34 10.44 5.64 42.31
CA THR A 34 10.98 5.47 40.96
C THR A 34 10.24 4.34 40.26
N ILE A 35 10.00 4.47 38.94
CA ILE A 35 9.39 3.42 38.12
C ILE A 35 10.36 2.22 38.11
N GLN A 36 9.99 1.14 38.75
CA GLN A 36 10.71 -0.13 38.63
C GLN A 36 10.31 -0.74 37.27
N GLY A 37 11.27 -0.82 36.32
CA GLY A 37 11.11 -1.58 35.12
C GLY A 37 10.94 -3.07 35.40
N GLU A 38 10.50 -3.81 34.38
CA GLU A 38 10.34 -5.26 34.43
C GLU A 38 11.04 -5.92 33.24
N TRP A 39 11.81 -6.98 33.49
CA TRP A 39 12.46 -7.74 32.42
C TRP A 39 11.45 -8.58 31.61
N HIS A 40 11.73 -8.74 30.31
CA HIS A 40 10.92 -9.53 29.42
C HIS A 40 11.74 -10.22 28.33
N GLY A 41 11.25 -11.35 27.83
CA GLY A 41 11.82 -12.13 26.74
C GLY A 41 12.50 -13.42 27.21
N LYS A 42 12.62 -14.37 26.27
CA LYS A 42 13.23 -15.69 26.56
C LYS A 42 14.70 -15.54 26.95
N LEU A 43 15.41 -14.68 26.21
CA LEU A 43 16.83 -14.44 26.50
C LEU A 43 17.03 -13.74 27.86
N ALA A 44 16.07 -12.93 28.33
CA ALA A 44 16.09 -12.40 29.70
C ALA A 44 16.02 -13.53 30.74
N ALA A 45 15.12 -14.49 30.54
CA ALA A 45 14.99 -15.66 31.41
C ALA A 45 16.27 -16.53 31.39
N GLU A 46 16.88 -16.71 30.22
CA GLU A 46 18.16 -17.45 30.09
C GLU A 46 19.32 -16.75 30.83
N PHE A 47 19.34 -15.42 30.88
CA PHE A 47 20.29 -14.64 31.63
C PHE A 47 19.96 -14.59 33.15
N GLY A 48 18.88 -15.25 33.60
CA GLY A 48 18.45 -15.20 35.00
C GLY A 48 17.84 -13.86 35.41
N LEU A 49 17.49 -12.99 34.47
CA LEU A 49 16.88 -11.68 34.73
C LEU A 49 15.39 -11.85 35.05
N SER A 50 15.01 -11.38 36.24
CA SER A 50 13.62 -11.41 36.73
C SER A 50 13.35 -10.25 37.67
N GLY A 51 12.07 -9.82 37.77
CA GLY A 51 11.65 -8.70 38.61
C GLY A 51 12.11 -7.34 38.11
N GLY A 52 12.55 -6.46 39.00
CA GLY A 52 12.91 -5.08 38.68
C GLY A 52 14.16 -4.96 37.81
N VAL A 53 14.18 -3.92 36.98
CA VAL A 53 15.33 -3.64 36.10
C VAL A 53 16.43 -2.93 36.89
N GLY A 54 17.56 -3.58 37.03
CA GLY A 54 18.74 -3.00 37.64
C GLY A 54 19.52 -2.10 36.69
N ALA A 55 20.07 -1.00 37.21
CA ALA A 55 20.80 -0.03 36.37
C ALA A 55 22.09 -0.61 35.76
N GLU A 56 22.77 -1.50 36.51
CA GLU A 56 24.01 -2.11 36.04
C GLU A 56 23.78 -3.13 34.94
N GLU A 57 22.78 -4.00 35.08
CA GLU A 57 22.37 -4.97 34.07
C GLU A 57 21.89 -4.26 32.80
N PHE A 58 21.12 -3.19 32.98
CA PHE A 58 20.64 -2.37 31.85
C PHE A 58 21.81 -1.73 31.10
N ALA A 59 22.78 -1.16 31.82
CA ALA A 59 23.95 -0.53 31.22
C ALA A 59 24.80 -1.56 30.45
N ARG A 60 25.07 -2.73 31.05
CA ARG A 60 25.84 -3.80 30.40
C ARG A 60 25.16 -4.33 29.14
N LEU A 61 23.83 -4.57 29.17
CA LEU A 61 23.08 -4.98 28.00
C LEU A 61 23.09 -3.90 26.91
N SER A 62 23.03 -2.63 27.28
CA SER A 62 23.14 -1.51 26.33
C SER A 62 24.49 -1.49 25.61
N GLU A 63 25.56 -1.97 26.26
CA GLU A 63 26.89 -2.13 25.65
C GLU A 63 27.10 -3.49 24.96
N GLY A 64 26.06 -4.33 24.88
CA GLY A 64 26.12 -5.65 24.26
C GLY A 64 26.89 -6.68 25.11
N GLN A 65 26.90 -6.51 26.42
CA GLN A 65 27.56 -7.35 27.38
C GLN A 65 26.59 -8.27 28.12
N HIS A 66 27.12 -9.34 28.69
CA HIS A 66 26.36 -10.23 29.60
C HIS A 66 25.98 -9.47 30.87
N PRO A 67 24.72 -9.49 31.29
CA PRO A 67 24.25 -8.64 32.39
C PRO A 67 24.95 -8.92 33.72
N GLU A 68 25.29 -10.18 34.03
CA GLU A 68 25.94 -10.55 35.27
C GLU A 68 27.47 -10.44 35.18
N THR A 69 28.09 -11.01 34.14
CA THR A 69 29.54 -11.18 34.06
C THR A 69 30.28 -10.04 33.39
N GLY A 70 29.58 -9.14 32.66
CA GLY A 70 30.18 -8.07 31.86
C GLY A 70 30.93 -8.56 30.60
N LYS A 71 30.91 -9.88 30.32
CA LYS A 71 31.55 -10.44 29.12
C LYS A 71 30.89 -9.91 27.85
N GLN A 72 31.70 -9.44 26.86
CA GLN A 72 31.19 -8.98 25.59
C GLN A 72 30.54 -10.13 24.82
N LEU A 73 29.26 -9.97 24.50
CA LEU A 73 28.43 -10.93 23.77
C LEU A 73 28.30 -10.55 22.29
N VAL A 74 28.05 -9.26 22.02
CA VAL A 74 27.91 -8.72 20.66
C VAL A 74 29.06 -7.76 20.39
N LEU A 75 29.91 -8.12 19.41
CA LEU A 75 31.08 -7.30 19.05
C LEU A 75 30.66 -6.05 18.27
N HIS A 76 31.26 -4.92 18.64
CA HIS A 76 31.11 -3.64 17.95
C HIS A 76 32.17 -3.46 16.87
N ARG A 77 31.83 -2.82 15.81
CA ARG A 77 32.82 -2.22 14.93
C ARG A 77 33.07 -0.79 15.43
N VAL A 78 34.14 -0.59 16.18
CA VAL A 78 34.56 0.76 16.59
C VAL A 78 35.05 1.47 15.35
N VAL A 79 34.35 2.52 14.94
CA VAL A 79 34.86 3.47 13.94
C VAL A 79 35.35 4.67 14.73
N HIS A 80 36.65 4.86 14.76
CA HIS A 80 37.24 6.06 15.33
C HIS A 80 36.90 7.28 14.44
N GLU A 81 36.90 8.46 15.05
CA GLU A 81 36.72 9.72 14.33
C GLU A 81 37.80 9.85 13.24
N TYR A 82 37.41 10.05 12.01
CA TYR A 82 38.32 10.22 10.88
C TYR A 82 37.81 11.28 9.91
N LYS A 83 38.71 11.88 9.14
CA LYS A 83 38.34 12.75 8.03
C LYS A 83 38.12 11.91 6.79
N ASN A 84 36.96 12.09 6.16
CA ASN A 84 36.68 11.46 4.87
C ASN A 84 37.49 12.10 3.74
N ALA A 85 37.38 11.57 2.53
CA ALA A 85 38.08 12.09 1.34
C ALA A 85 37.78 13.57 1.04
N ASP A 86 36.63 14.08 1.49
CA ASP A 86 36.18 15.47 1.34
C ASP A 86 36.65 16.38 2.49
N GLY A 87 37.45 15.87 3.41
CA GLY A 87 37.95 16.61 4.56
C GLY A 87 36.96 16.82 5.71
N LYS A 88 35.75 16.24 5.61
CA LYS A 88 34.68 16.33 6.64
C LYS A 88 34.95 15.31 7.74
N MET A 89 34.89 15.76 9.00
CA MET A 89 34.99 14.85 10.15
C MET A 89 33.80 13.91 10.19
N VAL A 90 34.09 12.62 10.23
CA VAL A 90 33.09 11.57 10.43
C VAL A 90 33.12 11.20 11.91
N SER A 91 32.00 11.43 12.60
CA SER A 91 31.84 11.11 14.01
C SER A 91 31.98 9.61 14.28
N PRO A 92 32.49 9.19 15.45
CA PRO A 92 32.56 7.79 15.81
C PRO A 92 31.14 7.19 15.82
N VAL A 93 31.00 5.98 15.30
CA VAL A 93 29.73 5.25 15.34
C VAL A 93 29.66 4.56 16.71
N GLU A 94 28.78 5.08 17.56
CA GLU A 94 28.47 4.42 18.84
C GLU A 94 27.76 3.08 18.64
N HIS A 95 27.84 2.20 19.63
CA HIS A 95 27.12 0.96 19.65
C HIS A 95 25.62 1.20 19.66
N ARG A 96 24.89 0.39 18.89
CA ARG A 96 23.42 0.35 18.94
C ARG A 96 23.01 -0.50 20.13
N ALA A 97 22.48 0.13 21.16
CA ALA A 97 21.98 -0.56 22.34
C ALA A 97 20.72 -1.38 22.02
N GLY A 98 19.83 -0.83 21.19
CA GLY A 98 18.56 -1.46 20.85
C GLY A 98 17.55 -0.49 20.27
N TRP A 99 16.28 -0.79 20.45
CA TRP A 99 15.13 -0.01 19.99
C TRP A 99 14.11 0.16 21.12
N ASP A 100 13.50 1.34 21.21
CA ASP A 100 12.35 1.56 22.09
C ASP A 100 11.06 1.22 21.34
N ALA A 101 10.38 0.17 21.77
CA ALA A 101 9.08 -0.28 21.28
C ALA A 101 8.00 0.22 22.25
N THR A 102 7.38 1.37 21.95
CA THR A 102 6.39 2.01 22.81
C THR A 102 4.97 1.53 22.50
N PHE A 103 4.31 0.91 23.48
CA PHE A 103 2.89 0.54 23.43
C PHE A 103 2.04 1.62 24.09
N SER A 104 1.21 2.31 23.32
CA SER A 104 0.32 3.37 23.82
C SER A 104 -1.14 2.96 23.72
N ALA A 105 -1.85 3.05 24.86
CA ALA A 105 -3.29 2.88 24.90
C ALA A 105 -4.00 4.05 24.21
N PRO A 106 -5.17 3.85 23.57
CA PRO A 106 -6.04 4.92 23.12
C PRO A 106 -6.40 5.90 24.23
N LYS A 107 -6.78 7.12 23.87
CA LYS A 107 -7.04 8.20 24.84
C LYS A 107 -8.20 7.87 25.77
N SER A 108 -9.31 7.36 25.23
CA SER A 108 -10.46 6.93 26.03
C SER A 108 -10.09 5.87 27.07
N ILE A 109 -9.23 4.91 26.72
CA ILE A 109 -8.73 3.86 27.65
C ILE A 109 -7.82 4.47 28.70
N SER A 110 -6.93 5.39 28.31
CA SER A 110 -6.06 6.10 29.25
C SER A 110 -6.88 6.93 30.27
N LEU A 111 -7.93 7.63 29.85
CA LEU A 111 -8.85 8.37 30.71
C LEU A 111 -9.59 7.43 31.67
N THR A 112 -10.07 6.29 31.18
CA THR A 112 -10.77 5.26 31.99
C THR A 112 -9.85 4.73 33.11
N ALA A 113 -8.58 4.41 32.78
CA ALA A 113 -7.63 3.87 33.72
C ALA A 113 -7.13 4.93 34.74
N LEU A 114 -6.78 6.12 34.25
CA LEU A 114 -5.99 7.10 35.00
C LEU A 114 -6.85 8.18 35.66
N VAL A 115 -7.96 8.58 35.04
CA VAL A 115 -8.88 9.61 35.59
C VAL A 115 -10.06 8.93 36.26
N GLY A 116 -10.69 7.94 35.62
CA GLY A 116 -11.74 7.10 36.22
C GLY A 116 -11.25 6.10 37.26
N GLY A 117 -9.93 5.95 37.45
CA GLY A 117 -9.32 5.17 38.52
C GLY A 117 -9.60 3.67 38.48
N ASP A 118 -9.78 3.07 37.28
CA ASP A 118 -10.00 1.63 37.18
C ASP A 118 -8.69 0.86 36.90
N ASP A 119 -8.03 0.38 37.95
CA ASP A 119 -6.79 -0.38 37.90
C ASP A 119 -6.90 -1.67 37.07
N ARG A 120 -8.09 -2.24 36.91
CA ARG A 120 -8.32 -3.41 36.05
C ARG A 120 -8.02 -3.12 34.59
N VAL A 121 -8.24 -1.87 34.13
CA VAL A 121 -7.90 -1.41 32.78
C VAL A 121 -6.40 -1.29 32.59
N ARG A 122 -5.69 -0.85 33.62
CA ARG A 122 -4.23 -0.82 33.66
C ARG A 122 -3.65 -2.23 33.58
N GLU A 123 -4.21 -3.19 34.34
CA GLU A 123 -3.79 -4.59 34.29
C GLU A 123 -4.05 -5.21 32.90
N ALA A 124 -5.21 -4.92 32.29
CA ALA A 124 -5.51 -5.34 30.93
C ALA A 124 -4.50 -4.79 29.90
N HIS A 125 -4.02 -3.56 30.09
CA HIS A 125 -2.95 -2.97 29.27
C HIS A 125 -1.65 -3.75 29.41
N ARG A 126 -1.20 -4.05 30.64
CA ARG A 126 0.03 -4.82 30.91
C ARG A 126 -0.03 -6.21 30.28
N GLU A 127 -1.15 -6.90 30.47
CA GLU A 127 -1.39 -8.22 29.89
C GLU A 127 -1.33 -8.17 28.35
N ALA A 128 -1.97 -7.15 27.73
CA ALA A 128 -1.95 -6.98 26.29
C ALA A 128 -0.53 -6.67 25.75
N VAL A 129 0.26 -5.88 26.49
CA VAL A 129 1.67 -5.62 26.14
C VAL A 129 2.48 -6.91 26.18
N ASN A 130 2.33 -7.73 27.24
CA ASN A 130 3.03 -8.99 27.37
C ASN A 130 2.68 -9.97 26.24
N VAL A 131 1.40 -10.12 25.90
CA VAL A 131 0.95 -10.98 24.81
C VAL A 131 1.53 -10.52 23.49
N ALA A 132 1.49 -9.22 23.21
CA ALA A 132 2.02 -8.66 21.96
C ALA A 132 3.55 -8.81 21.85
N LEU A 133 4.28 -8.64 22.95
CA LEU A 133 5.73 -8.83 22.98
C LEU A 133 6.13 -10.30 22.77
N ASN A 134 5.43 -11.25 23.39
CA ASN A 134 5.67 -12.68 23.17
C ASN A 134 5.49 -13.06 21.68
N GLU A 135 4.52 -12.45 21.01
CA GLU A 135 4.30 -12.70 19.59
C GLU A 135 5.32 -11.94 18.70
N LEU A 136 5.71 -10.73 19.06
CA LEU A 136 6.78 -9.98 18.38
C LEU A 136 8.13 -10.73 18.47
N GLU A 137 8.44 -11.30 19.62
CA GLU A 137 9.66 -12.06 19.89
C GLU A 137 9.84 -13.24 18.92
N ARG A 138 8.76 -13.90 18.54
CA ARG A 138 8.78 -15.05 17.61
C ARG A 138 9.38 -14.74 16.24
N TYR A 139 9.30 -13.48 15.82
CA TYR A 139 9.81 -12.99 14.53
C TYR A 139 11.19 -12.34 14.64
N THR A 140 11.85 -12.47 15.80
CA THR A 140 13.20 -11.97 16.01
C THR A 140 14.19 -12.73 15.13
N GLN A 141 15.10 -12.00 14.49
CA GLN A 141 16.13 -12.56 13.63
C GLN A 141 17.53 -12.11 14.03
N ALA A 142 18.51 -12.98 13.87
CA ALA A 142 19.92 -12.69 14.00
C ALA A 142 20.51 -12.17 12.69
N ARG A 143 21.33 -11.13 12.77
CA ARG A 143 22.14 -10.63 11.65
C ARG A 143 23.34 -11.53 11.44
N ILE A 144 23.41 -12.24 10.30
CA ILE A 144 24.49 -13.20 10.00
C ILE A 144 25.70 -12.51 9.36
N GLY A 145 25.48 -11.38 8.68
CA GLY A 145 26.52 -10.61 7.98
C GLY A 145 26.74 -11.03 6.53
N GLY A 146 27.33 -10.14 5.74
CA GLY A 146 27.42 -10.30 4.29
C GLY A 146 26.02 -10.32 3.63
N ASN A 147 25.92 -10.97 2.48
CA ASN A 147 24.64 -11.17 1.79
C ASN A 147 23.93 -12.46 2.22
N ARG A 148 24.23 -12.98 3.42
CA ARG A 148 23.58 -14.19 3.94
C ARG A 148 22.20 -13.85 4.50
N PRO A 149 21.20 -14.73 4.31
CA PRO A 149 19.91 -14.61 4.95
C PRO A 149 20.02 -14.46 6.46
N ALA A 150 19.13 -13.67 7.06
CA ALA A 150 19.00 -13.59 8.52
C ALA A 150 18.45 -14.92 9.05
N GLU A 151 18.81 -15.27 10.28
CA GLU A 151 18.32 -16.49 10.93
C GLU A 151 17.25 -16.12 11.95
N THR A 152 16.07 -16.72 11.85
CA THR A 152 15.01 -16.53 12.85
C THR A 152 15.37 -17.25 14.13
N THR A 153 15.57 -16.49 15.20
CA THR A 153 15.96 -16.99 16.52
C THR A 153 14.78 -17.08 17.47
N GLY A 154 13.78 -16.22 17.29
CA GLY A 154 12.58 -16.19 18.11
C GLY A 154 12.81 -15.84 19.56
N GLN A 155 13.87 -15.07 19.89
CA GLN A 155 14.21 -14.65 21.24
C GLN A 155 14.95 -13.32 21.28
N PHE A 156 14.63 -12.52 22.30
CA PHE A 156 15.34 -11.29 22.64
C PHE A 156 15.38 -11.08 24.18
N VAL A 157 16.12 -10.07 24.62
CA VAL A 157 16.05 -9.52 25.98
C VAL A 157 15.52 -8.09 25.89
N ALA A 158 14.54 -7.75 26.77
CA ALA A 158 13.94 -6.42 26.81
C ALA A 158 13.66 -5.96 28.25
N ALA A 159 13.60 -4.64 28.43
CA ALA A 159 13.21 -3.99 29.68
C ALA A 159 11.97 -3.13 29.45
N LYS A 160 10.91 -3.30 30.24
CA LYS A 160 9.61 -2.58 30.15
C LYS A 160 9.51 -1.53 31.27
N PHE A 161 8.94 -0.36 30.92
CA PHE A 161 8.68 0.75 31.84
C PHE A 161 7.30 1.34 31.54
N GLU A 162 6.36 1.25 32.48
CA GLU A 162 5.01 1.78 32.34
C GLU A 162 4.93 3.24 32.81
N HIS A 163 4.31 4.08 32.00
CA HIS A 163 4.13 5.51 32.25
C HIS A 163 2.65 5.94 32.15
N ASP A 164 2.29 6.96 32.93
CA ASP A 164 0.92 7.48 33.06
C ASP A 164 0.67 8.77 32.30
N THR A 165 1.72 9.49 31.93
CA THR A 165 1.58 10.85 31.38
C THR A 165 2.27 10.99 30.02
N ALA A 166 1.66 11.74 29.14
CA ALA A 166 2.31 12.23 27.92
C ALA A 166 3.29 13.35 28.25
N ARG A 167 4.20 13.66 27.33
CA ARG A 167 5.06 14.85 27.46
C ARG A 167 4.22 16.12 27.60
N PRO A 168 4.64 17.05 28.48
CA PRO A 168 3.91 18.28 28.69
C PRO A 168 3.86 19.15 27.44
N VAL A 169 2.74 19.87 27.29
CA VAL A 169 2.52 20.93 26.29
C VAL A 169 2.02 22.13 27.10
N ASP A 170 2.68 23.28 26.99
CA ASP A 170 2.34 24.51 27.74
C ASP A 170 2.21 24.26 29.26
N GLY A 171 3.05 23.36 29.79
CA GLY A 171 3.05 23.01 31.21
C GLY A 171 2.01 21.97 31.62
N TYR A 172 1.17 21.47 30.72
CA TYR A 172 0.19 20.42 31.00
C TYR A 172 0.65 19.05 30.50
N SER A 173 0.73 18.07 31.40
CA SER A 173 1.03 16.65 31.11
C SER A 173 -0.28 15.86 31.03
N ALA A 174 -0.71 15.53 29.83
CA ALA A 174 -1.98 14.83 29.59
C ALA A 174 -1.93 13.35 30.06
N PRO A 175 -3.05 12.78 30.55
CA PRO A 175 -3.13 11.38 30.93
C PRO A 175 -2.92 10.49 29.70
N GLN A 176 -1.90 9.63 29.76
CA GLN A 176 -1.55 8.71 28.67
C GLN A 176 -0.92 7.45 29.20
N LEU A 177 -1.68 6.39 29.27
CA LEU A 177 -1.18 5.07 29.64
C LEU A 177 -0.36 4.49 28.50
N HIS A 178 0.93 4.24 28.76
CA HIS A 178 1.83 3.66 27.78
C HIS A 178 2.99 2.92 28.44
N THR A 179 3.58 1.98 27.70
CA THR A 179 4.72 1.19 28.14
C THR A 179 5.85 1.32 27.15
N HIS A 180 7.00 1.84 27.58
CA HIS A 180 8.27 1.77 26.87
C HIS A 180 8.89 0.39 27.02
N VAL A 181 9.37 -0.17 25.92
CA VAL A 181 10.04 -1.48 25.88
C VAL A 181 11.36 -1.34 25.15
N VAL A 182 12.45 -1.33 25.89
CA VAL A 182 13.79 -1.30 25.29
C VAL A 182 14.18 -2.73 24.91
N ILE A 183 14.14 -3.03 23.61
CA ILE A 183 14.59 -4.31 23.05
C ILE A 183 16.08 -4.16 22.75
N PHE A 184 16.95 -4.91 23.47
CA PHE A 184 18.39 -4.82 23.29
C PHE A 184 18.84 -5.49 21.99
N ASN A 185 19.90 -4.97 21.39
CA ASN A 185 20.45 -5.40 20.11
C ASN A 185 21.25 -6.71 20.22
N MET A 186 20.61 -7.76 20.74
CA MET A 186 21.22 -9.08 20.87
C MET A 186 20.20 -10.21 20.81
N THR A 187 20.62 -11.31 20.24
CA THR A 187 19.85 -12.56 20.18
C THR A 187 20.83 -13.74 20.10
N GLU A 188 20.42 -14.90 20.59
CA GLU A 188 21.18 -16.12 20.49
C GLU A 188 20.71 -16.98 19.32
N ARG A 189 21.65 -17.53 18.57
CA ARG A 189 21.40 -18.46 17.50
C ARG A 189 21.28 -19.90 18.02
N ASP A 190 20.68 -20.79 17.23
CA ASP A 190 20.54 -22.22 17.54
C ASP A 190 21.89 -22.90 17.88
N ASN A 191 23.01 -22.32 17.45
CA ASN A 191 24.35 -22.84 17.76
C ASN A 191 25.02 -22.20 19.01
N GLY A 192 24.25 -21.51 19.86
CA GLY A 192 24.73 -20.89 21.09
C GLY A 192 25.56 -19.60 20.89
N LYS A 193 25.59 -19.02 19.67
CA LYS A 193 26.36 -17.81 19.37
C LYS A 193 25.47 -16.56 19.40
N MET A 194 25.85 -15.63 20.23
CA MET A 194 25.22 -14.31 20.31
C MET A 194 25.49 -13.48 19.02
N ARG A 195 24.46 -12.79 18.54
CA ARG A 195 24.52 -11.90 17.38
C ARG A 195 23.67 -10.66 17.62
N ALA A 196 23.99 -9.60 16.86
CA ALA A 196 23.12 -8.44 16.76
C ALA A 196 21.80 -8.80 16.07
N LEU A 197 20.71 -8.14 16.48
CA LEU A 197 19.40 -8.26 15.86
C LEU A 197 19.40 -7.76 14.41
N GLN A 198 18.60 -8.38 13.57
CA GLN A 198 18.19 -7.83 12.30
C GLN A 198 16.93 -6.97 12.52
N PRO A 199 17.02 -5.63 12.46
CA PRO A 199 15.92 -4.77 12.86
C PRO A 199 14.73 -4.83 11.90
N HIS A 200 14.96 -5.20 10.65
CA HIS A 200 13.91 -5.25 9.61
C HIS A 200 12.71 -6.09 10.06
N SER A 201 12.95 -7.25 10.65
CA SER A 201 11.89 -8.13 11.13
C SER A 201 11.02 -7.51 12.24
N LEU A 202 11.59 -6.66 13.10
CA LEU A 202 10.85 -5.95 14.14
C LEU A 202 9.90 -4.91 13.51
N PHE A 203 10.39 -4.13 12.54
CA PHE A 203 9.58 -3.12 11.85
C PHE A 203 8.47 -3.76 11.02
N GLU A 204 8.75 -4.84 10.29
CA GLU A 204 7.74 -5.58 9.55
C GLU A 204 6.64 -6.17 10.43
N SER A 205 7.00 -6.56 11.67
CA SER A 205 6.07 -7.15 12.63
C SER A 205 5.30 -6.11 13.46
N GLN A 206 5.61 -4.82 13.33
CA GLN A 206 5.01 -3.74 14.13
C GLN A 206 3.48 -3.68 14.02
N GLN A 207 2.94 -3.78 12.80
CA GLN A 207 1.49 -3.77 12.59
C GLN A 207 0.81 -5.01 13.17
N PHE A 208 1.47 -6.16 13.07
CA PHE A 208 0.99 -7.41 13.65
C PHE A 208 0.95 -7.33 15.18
N ALA A 209 2.06 -6.93 15.83
CA ALA A 209 2.09 -6.76 17.28
C ALA A 209 1.09 -5.69 17.76
N THR A 210 0.87 -4.62 16.99
CA THR A 210 -0.20 -3.65 17.25
C THR A 210 -1.59 -4.31 17.24
N ALA A 211 -1.88 -5.14 16.24
CA ALA A 211 -3.19 -5.81 16.14
C ALA A 211 -3.40 -6.81 17.28
N VAL A 212 -2.37 -7.57 17.66
CA VAL A 212 -2.40 -8.47 18.80
C VAL A 212 -2.67 -7.70 20.09
N TYR A 213 -1.91 -6.62 20.35
CA TYR A 213 -2.09 -5.75 21.52
C TYR A 213 -3.51 -5.18 21.59
N GLN A 214 -4.00 -4.58 20.51
CA GLN A 214 -5.31 -3.96 20.47
C GLN A 214 -6.43 -4.98 20.64
N SER A 215 -6.35 -6.13 19.98
CA SER A 215 -7.34 -7.19 20.11
C SER A 215 -7.41 -7.76 21.52
N HIS A 216 -6.27 -8.03 22.13
CA HIS A 216 -6.23 -8.56 23.50
C HIS A 216 -6.74 -7.54 24.53
N LEU A 217 -6.28 -6.29 24.43
CA LEU A 217 -6.74 -5.19 25.28
C LEU A 217 -8.26 -5.03 25.18
N THR A 218 -8.79 -4.95 23.96
CA THR A 218 -10.24 -4.82 23.73
C THR A 218 -11.02 -5.99 24.29
N TYR A 219 -10.50 -7.21 24.10
CA TYR A 219 -11.11 -8.41 24.65
C TYR A 219 -11.25 -8.33 26.18
N LYS A 220 -10.18 -7.94 26.87
CA LYS A 220 -10.17 -7.76 28.33
C LYS A 220 -11.11 -6.64 28.77
N LEU A 221 -11.12 -5.52 28.09
CA LEU A 221 -12.04 -4.41 28.40
C LEU A 221 -13.51 -4.83 28.27
N ARG A 222 -13.85 -5.63 27.26
CA ARG A 222 -15.20 -6.18 27.11
C ARG A 222 -15.55 -7.16 28.24
N GLU A 223 -14.60 -7.98 28.70
CA GLU A 223 -14.77 -8.83 29.90
C GLU A 223 -15.03 -8.00 31.17
N LEU A 224 -14.47 -6.78 31.24
CA LEU A 224 -14.69 -5.84 32.33
C LEU A 224 -16.03 -5.06 32.23
N GLY A 225 -16.80 -5.26 31.13
CA GLY A 225 -18.10 -4.61 30.91
C GLY A 225 -18.05 -3.33 30.07
N TYR A 226 -16.89 -2.94 29.52
CA TYR A 226 -16.77 -1.77 28.67
C TYR A 226 -17.34 -2.00 27.28
N GLU A 227 -18.07 -1.05 26.75
CA GLU A 227 -18.49 -1.01 25.35
C GLU A 227 -17.38 -0.40 24.51
N ILE A 228 -16.99 -1.11 23.44
CA ILE A 228 -15.90 -0.70 22.56
C ILE A 228 -16.44 -0.40 21.16
N GLU A 229 -16.01 0.70 20.62
CA GLU A 229 -16.32 1.14 19.24
C GLU A 229 -15.02 1.42 18.46
N PRO A 230 -15.07 1.37 17.10
CA PRO A 230 -13.92 1.72 16.28
C PRO A 230 -13.68 3.23 16.35
N GLY A 231 -12.48 3.63 16.80
CA GLY A 231 -12.04 5.01 16.76
C GLY A 231 -11.62 5.47 15.35
N LYS A 232 -11.30 6.77 15.22
CA LYS A 232 -10.97 7.41 13.93
C LYS A 232 -9.91 6.71 13.09
N SER A 233 -8.95 6.02 13.69
CA SER A 233 -7.87 5.28 13.03
C SER A 233 -8.11 3.77 12.96
N GLY A 234 -9.30 3.30 13.34
CA GLY A 234 -9.61 1.89 13.50
C GLY A 234 -9.02 1.26 14.77
N ALA A 235 -8.42 2.06 15.65
CA ALA A 235 -8.05 1.63 17.00
C ALA A 235 -9.31 1.54 17.87
N PRO A 236 -9.32 0.66 18.91
CA PRO A 236 -10.49 0.55 19.80
C PRO A 236 -10.62 1.79 20.67
N ASP A 237 -11.84 2.34 20.79
CA ASP A 237 -12.17 3.39 21.75
C ASP A 237 -13.28 2.91 22.70
N VAL A 238 -13.21 3.34 23.95
CA VAL A 238 -14.26 3.09 24.96
C VAL A 238 -15.40 4.08 24.68
N ARG A 239 -16.60 3.56 24.53
CA ARG A 239 -17.81 4.37 24.33
C ARG A 239 -18.17 5.17 25.58
N GLY A 240 -18.74 6.35 25.39
CA GLY A 240 -19.21 7.21 26.46
C GLY A 240 -18.37 8.46 26.68
N TYR A 241 -17.34 8.69 25.86
CA TYR A 241 -16.55 9.90 25.80
C TYR A 241 -16.97 10.79 24.63
N THR A 242 -17.11 12.10 24.89
CA THR A 242 -17.29 13.10 23.83
C THR A 242 -15.97 13.39 23.13
N GLN A 243 -16.03 13.74 21.84
CA GLN A 243 -14.82 14.09 21.08
C GLN A 243 -14.11 15.30 21.69
N ASP A 244 -14.85 16.30 22.16
CA ASP A 244 -14.31 17.52 22.77
C ASP A 244 -13.48 17.19 24.03
N TYR A 245 -13.92 16.25 24.86
CA TYR A 245 -13.15 15.82 26.03
C TYR A 245 -11.90 15.04 25.64
N LEU A 246 -12.00 14.16 24.64
CA LEU A 246 -10.83 13.42 24.11
C LEU A 246 -9.79 14.40 23.52
N ASP A 247 -10.24 15.43 22.80
CA ASP A 247 -9.35 16.43 22.19
C ASP A 247 -8.73 17.35 23.27
N ALA A 248 -9.50 17.84 24.24
CA ALA A 248 -8.98 18.60 25.38
C ALA A 248 -7.94 17.84 26.21
N SER A 249 -8.09 16.51 26.29
CA SER A 249 -7.13 15.61 26.94
C SER A 249 -5.96 15.18 26.03
N SER A 250 -5.82 15.74 24.83
CA SER A 250 -4.82 15.31 23.82
C SER A 250 -4.00 16.46 23.21
N PRO A 251 -3.54 17.46 23.97
CA PRO A 251 -2.89 18.67 23.43
C PRO A 251 -1.62 18.32 22.62
N ARG A 252 -0.89 17.27 23.00
CA ARG A 252 0.29 16.83 22.26
C ARG A 252 -0.04 16.34 20.85
N ARG A 253 -1.15 15.65 20.68
CA ARG A 253 -1.63 15.22 19.36
C ARG A 253 -2.01 16.42 18.51
N GLN A 254 -2.72 17.38 19.06
CA GLN A 254 -3.08 18.63 18.38
C GLN A 254 -1.83 19.37 17.90
N GLN A 255 -0.83 19.54 18.77
CA GLN A 255 0.46 20.17 18.44
C GLN A 255 1.18 19.48 17.26
N ILE A 256 1.16 18.13 17.22
CA ILE A 256 1.75 17.34 16.12
C ILE A 256 0.92 17.52 14.84
N GLU A 257 -0.40 17.43 14.92
CA GLU A 257 -1.31 17.59 13.78
C GLU A 257 -1.22 19.00 13.17
N GLU A 258 -1.10 20.03 13.98
CA GLU A 258 -0.85 21.40 13.53
C GLU A 258 0.53 21.57 12.86
N ALA A 259 1.57 20.96 13.42
CA ALA A 259 2.89 20.98 12.83
C ALA A 259 2.91 20.25 11.46
N LEU A 260 2.23 19.11 11.36
CA LEU A 260 2.04 18.38 10.10
C LEU A 260 1.23 19.22 9.09
N SER A 261 0.15 19.86 9.53
CA SER A 261 -0.66 20.73 8.68
C SER A 261 0.14 21.92 8.15
N ARG A 262 0.96 22.54 8.99
CA ARG A 262 1.83 23.67 8.61
C ARG A 262 2.96 23.25 7.67
N SER A 263 3.52 22.05 7.86
CA SER A 263 4.61 21.52 7.02
C SER A 263 4.14 20.87 5.73
N GLY A 264 2.83 20.56 5.61
CA GLY A 264 2.27 19.82 4.47
C GLY A 264 2.69 18.33 4.40
N PHE A 265 3.42 17.84 5.41
CA PHE A 265 3.83 16.44 5.50
C PHE A 265 2.68 15.56 6.00
N THR A 266 2.65 14.32 5.52
CA THR A 266 1.68 13.31 5.96
C THR A 266 2.39 11.97 6.18
N GLY A 267 1.86 11.17 7.11
CA GLY A 267 2.35 9.82 7.36
C GLY A 267 3.08 9.65 8.69
N PRO A 268 3.37 8.40 9.07
CA PRO A 268 3.95 8.07 10.38
C PRO A 268 5.34 8.68 10.62
N GLU A 269 6.16 8.74 9.60
CA GLU A 269 7.52 9.27 9.69
C GLU A 269 7.52 10.79 9.86
N ALA A 270 6.68 11.48 9.11
CA ALA A 270 6.45 12.92 9.27
C ALA A 270 5.91 13.25 10.67
N ALA A 271 5.00 12.42 11.20
CA ALA A 271 4.48 12.56 12.55
C ALA A 271 5.59 12.36 13.61
N GLN A 272 6.52 11.44 13.40
CA GLN A 272 7.69 11.28 14.30
C GLN A 272 8.60 12.49 14.27
N ILE A 273 8.88 13.05 13.09
CA ILE A 273 9.70 14.25 12.92
C ILE A 273 9.00 15.45 13.57
N ALA A 274 7.71 15.65 13.32
CA ALA A 274 6.91 16.68 13.95
C ALA A 274 6.88 16.54 15.48
N ALA A 275 6.72 15.32 16.00
CA ALA A 275 6.79 15.02 17.41
C ALA A 275 8.18 15.30 18.03
N HIS A 276 9.24 15.16 17.26
CA HIS A 276 10.60 15.51 17.72
C HIS A 276 10.82 17.03 17.73
N ASN A 277 10.43 17.71 16.66
CA ASN A 277 10.71 19.14 16.46
C ASN A 277 9.84 20.07 17.31
N THR A 278 8.66 19.61 17.75
CA THR A 278 7.73 20.35 18.60
C THR A 278 7.88 20.02 20.10
N ARG A 279 9.06 19.49 20.51
CA ARG A 279 9.31 19.15 21.92
C ARG A 279 9.50 20.39 22.78
N ASP A 280 8.57 20.63 23.70
CA ASP A 280 8.73 21.65 24.73
C ASP A 280 9.77 21.24 25.77
N LYS A 281 10.37 22.24 26.46
CA LYS A 281 11.23 21.99 27.63
C LYS A 281 10.39 21.32 28.70
N LYS A 282 10.95 20.29 29.35
CA LYS A 282 10.31 19.63 30.52
C LYS A 282 10.04 20.69 31.61
N VAL A 283 8.78 20.83 31.99
CA VAL A 283 8.38 21.51 33.22
C VAL A 283 8.08 20.41 34.22
N THR A 284 8.77 20.40 35.33
CA THR A 284 8.59 19.40 36.40
C THR A 284 7.36 19.81 37.24
N LEU A 285 6.24 19.11 37.05
CA LEU A 285 5.05 19.21 37.89
C LEU A 285 5.08 18.11 38.95
N SER A 286 4.59 18.38 40.16
CA SER A 286 4.39 17.29 41.12
C SER A 286 3.25 16.38 40.73
N PRO A 287 3.25 15.09 41.14
CA PRO A 287 2.17 14.14 40.90
C PRO A 287 0.79 14.71 41.29
N ASP A 288 0.69 15.40 42.43
CA ASP A 288 -0.55 16.02 42.91
C ASP A 288 -1.04 17.15 41.98
N GLN A 289 -0.13 17.96 41.40
CA GLN A 289 -0.48 19.01 40.46
C GLN A 289 -1.01 18.44 39.14
N ILE A 290 -0.39 17.33 38.65
CA ILE A 290 -0.83 16.62 37.45
C ILE A 290 -2.23 16.05 37.67
N LEU A 291 -2.46 15.36 38.79
CA LEU A 291 -3.75 14.77 39.12
C LEU A 291 -4.85 15.85 39.28
N ALA A 292 -4.52 16.98 39.92
CA ALA A 292 -5.44 18.09 40.06
C ALA A 292 -5.87 18.68 38.71
N ALA A 293 -4.92 18.85 37.77
CA ALA A 293 -5.21 19.31 36.42
C ALA A 293 -6.09 18.33 35.63
N HIS A 294 -5.84 17.03 35.78
CA HIS A 294 -6.68 16.00 35.13
C HIS A 294 -8.12 16.02 35.67
N LYS A 295 -8.30 16.17 36.99
CA LYS A 295 -9.62 16.28 37.63
C LYS A 295 -10.34 17.54 37.21
N GLN A 296 -9.66 18.68 37.17
CA GLN A 296 -10.26 19.94 36.72
C GLN A 296 -10.83 19.79 35.30
N ILE A 297 -10.07 19.26 34.34
CA ILE A 297 -10.57 19.04 32.97
C ILE A 297 -11.72 18.01 32.99
N ALA A 298 -11.66 16.96 33.78
CA ALA A 298 -12.75 15.99 33.88
C ALA A 298 -14.05 16.64 34.39
N ASP A 299 -13.97 17.54 35.40
CA ASP A 299 -15.11 18.27 35.95
C ASP A 299 -15.75 19.18 34.87
N GLU A 300 -14.94 19.88 34.08
CA GLU A 300 -15.42 20.75 32.99
C GLU A 300 -16.24 19.96 31.93
N PHE A 301 -15.92 18.71 31.72
CA PHE A 301 -16.64 17.82 30.79
C PHE A 301 -17.63 16.86 31.50
N GLY A 302 -17.98 17.11 32.79
CA GLY A 302 -19.02 16.40 33.51
C GLY A 302 -18.63 15.01 34.00
N ASN A 303 -17.36 14.77 34.30
CA ASN A 303 -16.83 13.54 34.90
C ASN A 303 -17.18 12.27 34.11
N GLN A 304 -16.99 12.30 32.79
CA GLN A 304 -17.35 11.19 31.89
C GLN A 304 -16.62 9.90 32.26
N ALA A 305 -15.35 9.97 32.70
CA ALA A 305 -14.57 8.78 33.05
C ALA A 305 -15.18 7.99 34.21
N ASP A 306 -15.66 8.67 35.26
CA ASP A 306 -16.30 8.04 36.43
C ASP A 306 -17.63 7.36 36.02
N LYS A 307 -18.43 8.01 35.16
CA LYS A 307 -19.67 7.45 34.62
C LYS A 307 -19.44 6.19 33.81
N VAL A 308 -18.47 6.23 32.88
CA VAL A 308 -18.08 5.09 32.04
C VAL A 308 -17.63 3.90 32.89
N VAL A 309 -16.83 4.13 33.93
CA VAL A 309 -16.40 3.08 34.89
C VAL A 309 -17.58 2.49 35.67
N ALA A 310 -18.49 3.36 36.17
CA ALA A 310 -19.68 2.89 36.91
C ALA A 310 -20.57 2.00 36.03
N GLU A 311 -20.90 2.47 34.82
CA GLU A 311 -21.69 1.71 33.86
C GLU A 311 -21.03 0.37 33.45
N ALA A 312 -19.71 0.34 33.28
CA ALA A 312 -19.00 -0.90 32.96
C ALA A 312 -19.07 -1.93 34.12
N ARG A 313 -19.01 -1.44 35.35
CA ARG A 313 -19.14 -2.31 36.55
C ARG A 313 -20.53 -2.93 36.67
N GLU A 314 -21.58 -2.20 36.27
CA GLU A 314 -22.95 -2.71 36.23
C GLU A 314 -23.14 -3.79 35.17
N ARG A 315 -22.61 -3.54 33.94
CA ARG A 315 -22.71 -4.49 32.80
C ARG A 315 -21.89 -5.76 32.95
N ARG A 316 -20.87 -5.81 33.82
CA ARG A 316 -19.98 -6.98 33.97
C ARG A 316 -20.70 -8.29 34.28
N ASN A 317 -21.89 -8.23 34.87
CA ASN A 317 -22.71 -9.41 35.26
C ASN A 317 -23.54 -10.00 34.11
N GLU A 318 -23.54 -9.40 32.91
CA GLU A 318 -24.23 -9.89 31.75
C GLU A 318 -23.41 -10.98 31.04
N GLN A 319 -23.88 -12.25 31.15
CA GLN A 319 -23.19 -13.36 30.46
C GLN A 319 -23.37 -13.27 28.94
N ARG A 320 -22.29 -13.36 28.18
CA ARG A 320 -22.30 -13.45 26.73
C ARG A 320 -22.37 -14.92 26.28
N PRO A 321 -23.20 -15.29 25.25
CA PRO A 321 -23.29 -16.66 24.75
C PRO A 321 -22.00 -17.10 24.03
N ASP A 322 -21.47 -18.25 24.41
CA ASP A 322 -20.19 -18.79 23.89
C ASP A 322 -20.30 -19.40 22.46
N ASN A 323 -21.51 -19.74 22.03
CA ASN A 323 -21.73 -20.45 20.75
C ASN A 323 -21.46 -19.62 19.48
N ASP A 324 -21.48 -18.31 19.61
CA ASP A 324 -21.29 -17.38 18.48
C ASP A 324 -19.81 -17.15 18.15
N ARG A 325 -18.94 -17.33 19.13
CA ARG A 325 -17.50 -16.97 19.08
C ARG A 325 -16.69 -17.80 18.07
N ARG A 326 -16.91 -19.11 18.01
CA ARG A 326 -16.23 -19.99 17.04
C ARG A 326 -16.61 -19.65 15.59
N GLN A 327 -17.85 -19.24 15.39
CA GLN A 327 -18.31 -18.78 14.08
C GLN A 327 -17.62 -17.48 13.69
N GLN A 328 -17.56 -16.50 14.58
CA GLN A 328 -16.90 -15.22 14.38
C GLN A 328 -15.41 -15.38 14.05
N VAL A 329 -14.71 -16.28 14.74
CA VAL A 329 -13.29 -16.59 14.43
C VAL A 329 -13.14 -17.15 13.01
N ARG A 330 -14.02 -18.08 12.61
CA ARG A 330 -14.00 -18.64 11.25
C ARG A 330 -14.26 -17.57 10.19
N GLU A 331 -15.21 -16.69 10.42
CA GLU A 331 -15.55 -15.58 9.54
C GLU A 331 -14.40 -14.57 9.43
N ALA A 332 -13.74 -14.25 10.54
CA ALA A 332 -12.60 -13.36 10.56
C ALA A 332 -11.40 -13.91 9.75
N VAL A 333 -11.09 -15.20 9.88
CA VAL A 333 -10.03 -15.84 9.08
C VAL A 333 -10.43 -15.95 7.60
N THR A 334 -11.73 -16.18 7.31
CA THR A 334 -12.24 -16.17 5.92
C THR A 334 -12.08 -14.78 5.30
N PHE A 335 -12.47 -13.74 6.03
CA PHE A 335 -12.30 -12.35 5.61
C PHE A 335 -10.81 -12.03 5.32
N ALA A 336 -9.90 -12.41 6.22
CA ALA A 336 -8.47 -12.19 6.04
C ALA A 336 -7.93 -12.89 4.79
N ARG A 337 -8.37 -14.15 4.55
CA ARG A 337 -8.07 -14.89 3.32
C ARG A 337 -8.55 -14.12 2.09
N ASP A 338 -9.82 -13.78 2.03
CA ASP A 338 -10.45 -13.19 0.84
C ASP A 338 -9.84 -11.81 0.54
N LYS A 339 -9.58 -11.01 1.58
CA LYS A 339 -8.92 -9.73 1.45
C LYS A 339 -7.46 -9.84 1.01
N GLY A 340 -6.67 -10.69 1.65
CA GLY A 340 -5.24 -10.85 1.37
C GLY A 340 -5.00 -11.37 -0.04
N PHE A 341 -5.72 -12.42 -0.44
CA PHE A 341 -5.53 -13.06 -1.75
C PHE A 341 -6.28 -12.38 -2.90
N GLU A 342 -7.07 -11.35 -2.65
CA GLU A 342 -7.61 -10.50 -3.72
C GLU A 342 -6.49 -9.74 -4.45
N ARG A 343 -5.47 -9.29 -3.70
CA ARG A 343 -4.39 -8.45 -4.25
C ARG A 343 -3.05 -9.16 -4.39
N GLU A 344 -2.78 -10.19 -3.61
CA GLU A 344 -1.50 -10.89 -3.59
C GLU A 344 -1.69 -12.41 -3.75
N ALA A 345 -0.87 -13.05 -4.61
CA ALA A 345 -0.89 -14.50 -4.77
C ALA A 345 -0.18 -15.22 -3.62
N VAL A 346 0.74 -14.55 -2.94
CA VAL A 346 1.49 -15.05 -1.78
C VAL A 346 1.47 -13.99 -0.68
N VAL A 347 0.97 -14.34 0.48
CA VAL A 347 0.74 -13.41 1.61
C VAL A 347 1.53 -13.86 2.84
N ASP A 348 2.08 -12.90 3.57
CA ASP A 348 2.71 -13.11 4.88
C ASP A 348 1.66 -13.43 5.94
N GLU A 349 1.92 -14.43 6.81
CA GLU A 349 0.98 -14.83 7.86
C GLU A 349 0.59 -13.68 8.78
N ARG A 350 1.53 -12.76 9.06
CA ARG A 350 1.29 -11.60 9.92
C ARG A 350 0.20 -10.69 9.34
N ALA A 351 0.19 -10.49 8.03
CA ALA A 351 -0.85 -9.70 7.35
C ALA A 351 -2.23 -10.35 7.47
N LEU A 352 -2.30 -11.69 7.35
CA LEU A 352 -3.55 -12.44 7.53
C LEU A 352 -4.05 -12.33 8.98
N TYR A 353 -3.16 -12.45 9.96
CA TYR A 353 -3.52 -12.26 11.36
C TYR A 353 -3.99 -10.82 11.66
N VAL A 354 -3.33 -9.81 11.09
CA VAL A 354 -3.76 -8.40 11.22
C VAL A 354 -5.19 -8.20 10.76
N ASP A 355 -5.52 -8.72 9.59
CA ASP A 355 -6.85 -8.55 9.02
C ASP A 355 -7.92 -9.33 9.79
N ALA A 356 -7.63 -10.55 10.23
CA ALA A 356 -8.53 -11.34 11.06
C ALA A 356 -8.80 -10.69 12.42
N LEU A 357 -7.73 -10.23 13.13
CA LEU A 357 -7.85 -9.58 14.43
C LEU A 357 -8.59 -8.24 14.35
N ARG A 358 -8.35 -7.45 13.29
CA ARG A 358 -9.08 -6.19 13.06
C ARG A 358 -10.55 -6.43 12.75
N ARG A 359 -10.88 -7.51 12.00
CA ARG A 359 -12.26 -7.88 11.70
C ARG A 359 -13.04 -8.25 12.96
N GLY A 360 -12.39 -8.97 13.87
CA GLY A 360 -13.00 -9.47 15.11
C GLY A 360 -12.54 -8.73 16.38
N MET A 361 -12.25 -7.43 16.28
CA MET A 361 -11.68 -6.61 17.37
C MET A 361 -12.40 -6.81 18.72
N GLY A 362 -11.72 -7.49 19.66
CA GLY A 362 -12.22 -7.77 21.01
C GLY A 362 -13.35 -8.79 21.12
N GLU A 363 -13.74 -9.45 20.03
CA GLU A 363 -14.68 -10.59 20.09
C GLU A 363 -13.94 -11.93 20.20
N MET A 364 -12.65 -11.93 19.89
CA MET A 364 -11.80 -13.13 19.89
C MET A 364 -10.37 -12.80 20.32
N THR A 365 -9.63 -13.82 20.74
CA THR A 365 -8.24 -13.73 21.09
C THR A 365 -7.33 -14.15 19.94
N TYR A 366 -6.07 -13.70 19.94
CA TYR A 366 -5.08 -14.15 18.95
C TYR A 366 -4.87 -15.68 18.94
N PRO A 367 -4.77 -16.40 20.09
CA PRO A 367 -4.66 -17.86 20.08
C PRO A 367 -5.80 -18.56 19.35
N GLU A 368 -7.04 -18.06 19.44
CA GLU A 368 -8.20 -18.65 18.74
C GLU A 368 -8.12 -18.41 17.24
N VAL A 369 -7.75 -17.19 16.81
CA VAL A 369 -7.52 -16.88 15.40
C VAL A 369 -6.41 -17.76 14.83
N ARG A 370 -5.30 -17.89 15.55
CA ARG A 370 -4.17 -18.75 15.18
C ARG A 370 -4.58 -20.21 15.06
N ALA A 371 -5.31 -20.75 16.03
CA ALA A 371 -5.79 -22.14 15.98
C ALA A 371 -6.70 -22.39 14.77
N SER A 372 -7.60 -21.45 14.45
CA SER A 372 -8.44 -21.54 13.26
C SER A 372 -7.63 -21.47 11.96
N PHE A 373 -6.61 -20.62 11.92
CA PHE A 373 -5.72 -20.52 10.77
C PHE A 373 -4.91 -21.81 10.57
N GLU A 374 -4.27 -22.34 11.61
CA GLU A 374 -3.49 -23.59 11.56
C GLU A 374 -4.37 -24.80 11.17
N ALA A 375 -5.61 -24.86 11.61
CA ALA A 375 -6.57 -25.88 11.16
C ALA A 375 -6.80 -25.82 9.65
N ARG A 376 -6.85 -24.62 9.05
CA ARG A 376 -6.98 -24.45 7.60
C ARG A 376 -5.68 -24.76 6.85
N VAL A 377 -4.53 -24.50 7.46
CA VAL A 377 -3.24 -24.97 6.95
C VAL A 377 -3.21 -26.49 6.91
N ALA A 378 -3.61 -27.14 8.01
CA ALA A 378 -3.67 -28.62 8.11
C ALA A 378 -4.66 -29.23 7.11
N SER A 379 -5.80 -28.58 6.84
CA SER A 379 -6.76 -29.01 5.82
C SER A 379 -6.30 -28.77 4.38
N GLY A 380 -5.20 -28.02 4.18
CA GLY A 380 -4.64 -27.69 2.87
C GLY A 380 -5.34 -26.55 2.14
N GLU A 381 -6.21 -25.81 2.79
CA GLU A 381 -6.80 -24.57 2.23
C GLU A 381 -5.71 -23.51 2.03
N PHE A 382 -4.87 -23.28 3.05
CA PHE A 382 -3.64 -22.52 2.95
C PHE A 382 -2.47 -23.46 2.68
N LYS A 383 -1.61 -23.07 1.76
CA LYS A 383 -0.37 -23.78 1.42
C LYS A 383 0.82 -22.91 1.76
N GLU A 384 1.67 -23.38 2.63
CA GLU A 384 2.92 -22.70 2.95
C GLU A 384 3.86 -22.75 1.74
N ILE A 385 4.40 -21.58 1.40
CA ILE A 385 5.38 -21.42 0.34
C ILE A 385 6.72 -21.14 1.01
N ALA A 386 7.74 -21.89 0.62
CA ALA A 386 9.07 -21.68 1.15
C ALA A 386 9.56 -20.26 0.79
N GLY A 387 9.95 -19.49 1.82
CA GLY A 387 10.50 -18.14 1.69
C GLY A 387 11.90 -18.14 1.10
N ASN A 388 12.38 -16.99 0.70
CA ASN A 388 13.75 -16.77 0.24
C ASN A 388 14.79 -16.74 1.40
N GLY A 389 14.36 -16.99 2.63
CA GLY A 389 15.19 -17.01 3.85
C GLY A 389 15.50 -15.63 4.44
N HIS A 390 15.07 -14.53 3.81
CA HIS A 390 15.26 -13.18 4.33
C HIS A 390 14.10 -12.69 5.21
N GLU A 391 12.95 -13.33 5.10
CA GLU A 391 11.70 -12.97 5.78
C GLU A 391 11.56 -13.76 7.10
N ALA A 392 11.05 -13.10 8.13
CA ALA A 392 10.83 -13.72 9.44
C ALA A 392 9.51 -14.50 9.53
N GLY A 393 8.49 -14.08 8.76
CA GLY A 393 7.16 -14.70 8.75
C GLY A 393 7.05 -15.80 7.69
N ARG A 394 6.15 -16.77 7.96
CA ARG A 394 5.77 -17.78 6.97
C ARG A 394 4.96 -17.12 5.84
N ARG A 395 5.13 -17.63 4.63
CA ARG A 395 4.42 -17.16 3.44
C ARG A 395 3.40 -18.20 3.01
N PHE A 396 2.21 -17.74 2.70
CA PHE A 396 1.10 -18.62 2.32
C PHE A 396 0.49 -18.22 0.99
N THR A 397 0.00 -19.23 0.29
CA THR A 397 -0.92 -19.12 -0.83
C THR A 397 -2.15 -19.99 -0.59
N THR A 398 -3.13 -19.97 -1.49
CA THR A 398 -4.28 -20.86 -1.41
C THR A 398 -4.20 -21.97 -2.47
N ALA A 399 -4.83 -23.11 -2.19
CA ALA A 399 -5.01 -24.17 -3.18
C ALA A 399 -5.72 -23.67 -4.45
N ALA A 400 -6.65 -22.71 -4.30
CA ALA A 400 -7.35 -22.07 -5.41
C ALA A 400 -6.41 -21.24 -6.30
N THR A 401 -5.48 -20.49 -5.70
CA THR A 401 -4.46 -19.70 -6.42
C THR A 401 -3.54 -20.63 -7.22
N ILE A 402 -2.99 -21.66 -6.57
CA ILE A 402 -2.12 -22.66 -7.24
C ILE A 402 -2.86 -23.31 -8.41
N LYS A 403 -4.12 -23.71 -8.21
CA LYS A 403 -4.94 -24.30 -9.25
C LYS A 403 -5.12 -23.34 -10.44
N ALA A 404 -5.45 -22.08 -10.17
CA ALA A 404 -5.64 -21.08 -11.21
C ALA A 404 -4.36 -20.81 -12.01
N GLU A 405 -3.20 -20.72 -11.35
CA GLU A 405 -1.92 -20.54 -12.00
C GLU A 405 -1.52 -21.77 -12.86
N ASN A 406 -1.74 -22.98 -12.36
CA ASN A 406 -1.48 -24.19 -13.11
C ASN A 406 -2.41 -24.34 -14.34
N GLU A 407 -3.69 -23.98 -14.21
CA GLU A 407 -4.64 -24.02 -15.32
C GLU A 407 -4.22 -23.13 -16.49
N ILE A 408 -3.76 -21.89 -16.23
CA ILE A 408 -3.28 -21.00 -17.30
C ILE A 408 -2.00 -21.53 -17.97
N VAL A 409 -1.06 -22.04 -17.18
CA VAL A 409 0.20 -22.60 -17.70
C VAL A 409 -0.07 -23.83 -18.57
N GLN A 410 -0.86 -24.79 -18.06
CA GLN A 410 -1.21 -26.00 -18.79
C GLN A 410 -1.95 -25.69 -20.11
N LYS A 411 -2.86 -24.72 -20.09
CA LYS A 411 -3.58 -24.31 -21.30
C LYS A 411 -2.65 -23.74 -22.36
N VAL A 412 -1.70 -22.91 -21.99
CA VAL A 412 -0.73 -22.32 -22.92
C VAL A 412 0.25 -23.37 -23.43
N GLN A 413 0.79 -24.22 -22.55
CA GLN A 413 1.70 -25.31 -22.95
C GLN A 413 1.00 -26.32 -23.86
N GLY A 414 -0.23 -26.72 -23.56
CA GLY A 414 -1.03 -27.62 -24.40
C GLY A 414 -1.39 -27.03 -25.77
N GLY A 415 -1.40 -25.71 -25.90
CA GLY A 415 -1.64 -24.97 -27.13
C GLY A 415 -0.38 -24.74 -27.99
N GLN A 416 0.80 -25.18 -27.57
CA GLN A 416 2.03 -25.01 -28.34
C GLN A 416 2.03 -25.92 -29.59
N ASN A 417 2.37 -25.36 -30.75
CA ASN A 417 2.36 -26.00 -32.06
C ASN A 417 1.02 -26.68 -32.45
N SER A 418 -0.08 -26.34 -31.80
CA SER A 418 -1.39 -26.98 -31.98
C SER A 418 -2.31 -26.28 -32.99
N ALA A 419 -1.99 -25.03 -33.39
CA ALA A 419 -2.80 -24.23 -34.28
C ALA A 419 -2.12 -24.02 -35.64
N PRO A 420 -2.85 -23.87 -36.76
CA PRO A 420 -2.27 -23.48 -38.02
C PRO A 420 -1.64 -22.10 -37.96
N GLN A 421 -0.59 -21.85 -38.73
CA GLN A 421 -0.07 -20.48 -38.91
C GLN A 421 -1.14 -19.57 -39.53
N ILE A 422 -1.10 -18.30 -39.19
CA ILE A 422 -2.04 -17.31 -39.77
C ILE A 422 -1.69 -17.09 -41.25
N MET A 423 -0.40 -17.02 -41.56
CA MET A 423 0.12 -16.70 -42.88
C MET A 423 1.43 -17.50 -43.13
N SER A 424 1.73 -17.81 -44.38
CA SER A 424 3.02 -18.39 -44.72
C SER A 424 4.15 -17.36 -44.65
N ILE A 425 5.39 -17.79 -44.51
CA ILE A 425 6.54 -16.88 -44.45
C ILE A 425 6.71 -16.09 -45.75
N GLU A 426 6.41 -16.70 -46.89
CA GLU A 426 6.49 -16.06 -48.21
C GLU A 426 5.51 -14.88 -48.34
N SER A 427 4.40 -14.88 -47.58
CA SER A 427 3.43 -13.81 -47.52
C SER A 427 3.68 -12.83 -46.38
N ALA A 428 4.23 -13.28 -45.28
CA ALA A 428 4.48 -12.45 -44.08
C ALA A 428 5.64 -11.46 -44.26
N VAL A 429 6.70 -11.86 -44.97
CA VAL A 429 7.87 -11.02 -45.25
C VAL A 429 7.49 -9.80 -46.09
N PRO A 430 6.83 -9.91 -47.28
CA PRO A 430 6.39 -8.74 -48.03
C PRO A 430 5.45 -7.81 -47.27
N LEU A 431 4.57 -8.38 -46.40
CA LEU A 431 3.69 -7.59 -45.53
C LEU A 431 4.49 -6.76 -44.52
N SER A 432 5.48 -7.35 -43.87
CA SER A 432 6.34 -6.67 -42.91
C SER A 432 7.16 -5.56 -43.56
N GLU A 433 7.62 -5.79 -44.81
CA GLU A 433 8.39 -4.82 -45.63
C GLU A 433 7.53 -3.74 -46.25
N SER A 434 6.21 -3.92 -46.35
CA SER A 434 5.28 -2.92 -46.91
C SER A 434 5.27 -1.60 -46.13
N ARG A 435 5.85 -1.56 -44.95
CA ARG A 435 6.00 -0.38 -44.07
C ARG A 435 7.48 0.05 -44.00
N PRO A 436 7.96 0.95 -44.86
CA PRO A 436 9.38 1.32 -44.95
C PRO A 436 9.98 1.88 -43.65
N HIS A 437 9.12 2.48 -42.82
CA HIS A 437 9.55 3.06 -41.52
C HIS A 437 9.73 2.02 -40.40
N PHE A 438 9.40 0.76 -40.64
CA PHE A 438 9.61 -0.28 -39.62
C PHE A 438 11.09 -0.65 -39.54
N ASN A 439 11.60 -0.73 -38.31
CA ASN A 439 12.91 -1.28 -38.03
C ASN A 439 12.92 -2.82 -38.08
N ALA A 440 14.12 -3.41 -38.02
CA ALA A 440 14.29 -4.86 -38.11
C ALA A 440 13.54 -5.64 -37.02
N ALA A 441 13.49 -5.11 -35.78
CA ALA A 441 12.77 -5.74 -34.68
C ALA A 441 11.25 -5.77 -34.92
N GLN A 442 10.68 -4.67 -35.41
CA GLN A 442 9.27 -4.58 -35.75
C GLN A 442 8.86 -5.55 -36.87
N ARG A 443 9.68 -5.66 -37.92
CA ARG A 443 9.46 -6.61 -39.04
C ARG A 443 9.50 -8.06 -38.55
N ARG A 444 10.56 -8.41 -37.81
CA ARG A 444 10.71 -9.75 -37.22
C ARG A 444 9.51 -10.16 -36.36
N VAL A 445 9.02 -9.26 -35.50
CA VAL A 445 7.87 -9.54 -34.64
C VAL A 445 6.61 -9.81 -35.46
N ILE A 446 6.35 -9.04 -36.52
CA ILE A 446 5.19 -9.27 -37.41
C ILE A 446 5.29 -10.67 -38.05
N GLU A 447 6.46 -11.03 -38.57
CA GLU A 447 6.71 -12.33 -39.17
C GLU A 447 6.53 -13.46 -38.16
N GLU A 448 7.22 -13.39 -37.00
CA GLU A 448 7.13 -14.41 -35.95
C GLU A 448 5.68 -14.64 -35.48
N VAL A 449 4.88 -13.59 -35.32
CA VAL A 449 3.49 -13.72 -34.87
C VAL A 449 2.62 -14.37 -35.96
N LEU A 450 2.77 -13.95 -37.22
CA LEU A 450 1.92 -14.46 -38.32
C LEU A 450 2.22 -15.91 -38.71
N ILE A 451 3.48 -16.34 -38.60
CA ILE A 451 3.90 -17.72 -38.93
C ILE A 451 3.80 -18.70 -37.74
N SER A 452 3.53 -18.18 -36.55
CA SER A 452 3.48 -19.04 -35.33
C SER A 452 2.40 -20.10 -35.45
N ARG A 453 2.71 -21.30 -34.95
CA ARG A 453 1.78 -22.44 -34.83
C ARG A 453 1.23 -22.59 -33.41
N ASP A 454 1.59 -21.70 -32.50
CA ASP A 454 1.08 -21.72 -31.13
C ASP A 454 -0.32 -21.09 -31.07
N GLN A 455 -1.20 -21.65 -30.26
CA GLN A 455 -2.53 -21.11 -30.01
C GLN A 455 -2.44 -19.81 -29.23
N VAL A 456 -1.55 -19.76 -28.23
CA VAL A 456 -1.30 -18.58 -27.39
C VAL A 456 0.16 -18.20 -27.54
N GLN A 457 0.41 -16.94 -27.90
CA GLN A 457 1.75 -16.38 -28.07
C GLN A 457 1.87 -15.06 -27.32
N GLY A 458 3.07 -14.76 -26.83
CA GLY A 458 3.40 -13.48 -26.20
C GLY A 458 4.03 -12.49 -27.17
N LEU A 459 3.87 -11.20 -26.87
CA LEU A 459 4.62 -10.09 -27.42
C LEU A 459 5.07 -9.18 -26.27
N GLN A 460 6.36 -9.25 -25.94
CA GLN A 460 7.01 -8.38 -24.99
C GLN A 460 7.43 -7.10 -25.71
N GLY A 461 6.81 -5.97 -25.42
CA GLY A 461 7.14 -4.71 -26.06
C GLY A 461 7.43 -3.61 -25.08
N ARG A 462 8.65 -3.02 -25.11
CA ARG A 462 9.03 -1.90 -24.27
C ARG A 462 8.14 -0.68 -24.47
N ALA A 463 8.10 0.21 -23.47
CA ALA A 463 7.41 1.48 -23.61
C ALA A 463 8.01 2.29 -24.78
N GLY A 464 7.14 2.70 -25.73
CA GLY A 464 7.58 3.48 -26.87
C GLY A 464 8.26 2.72 -28.01
N SER A 465 8.10 1.41 -28.10
CA SER A 465 8.66 0.56 -29.18
C SER A 465 7.78 0.51 -30.45
N GLY A 466 6.66 1.25 -30.50
CA GLY A 466 5.78 1.27 -31.67
C GLY A 466 4.82 0.11 -31.76
N LYS A 467 4.41 -0.47 -30.65
CA LYS A 467 3.44 -1.61 -30.59
C LYS A 467 2.21 -1.40 -31.45
N THR A 468 1.58 -0.24 -31.36
CA THR A 468 0.32 0.07 -32.06
C THR A 468 0.41 -0.16 -33.58
N SER A 469 1.48 0.33 -34.23
CA SER A 469 1.67 0.14 -35.68
C SER A 469 1.97 -1.31 -36.06
N VAL A 470 2.70 -2.03 -35.20
CA VAL A 470 2.95 -3.48 -35.36
C VAL A 470 1.65 -4.25 -35.26
N LEU A 471 0.80 -3.96 -34.28
CA LEU A 471 -0.51 -4.63 -34.09
C LEU A 471 -1.47 -4.34 -35.26
N GLU A 472 -1.47 -3.12 -35.79
CA GLU A 472 -2.24 -2.79 -37.00
C GLU A 472 -1.85 -3.66 -38.19
N THR A 473 -0.54 -3.87 -38.41
CA THR A 473 -0.03 -4.70 -39.51
C THR A 473 -0.34 -6.18 -39.30
N ILE A 474 -0.19 -6.68 -38.07
CA ILE A 474 -0.59 -8.06 -37.72
C ILE A 474 -2.09 -8.26 -37.94
N ARG A 475 -2.92 -7.30 -37.55
CA ARG A 475 -4.36 -7.32 -37.82
C ARG A 475 -4.65 -7.45 -39.32
N GLN A 476 -4.03 -6.60 -40.15
CA GLN A 476 -4.23 -6.63 -41.59
C GLN A 476 -3.88 -7.99 -42.18
N GLY A 477 -2.74 -8.58 -41.80
CA GLY A 477 -2.34 -9.90 -42.24
C GLY A 477 -3.32 -11.01 -41.77
N ALA A 478 -3.83 -10.93 -40.57
CA ALA A 478 -4.80 -11.89 -40.05
C ALA A 478 -6.16 -11.80 -40.76
N GLU A 479 -6.67 -10.59 -40.97
CA GLU A 479 -7.95 -10.35 -41.68
C GLU A 479 -7.88 -10.83 -43.13
N GLN A 480 -6.77 -10.59 -43.83
CA GLN A 480 -6.51 -11.11 -45.18
C GLN A 480 -6.55 -12.64 -45.27
N ASN A 481 -6.28 -13.32 -44.17
CA ASN A 481 -6.30 -14.79 -44.06
C ASN A 481 -7.54 -15.33 -43.35
N GLY A 482 -8.61 -14.53 -43.30
CA GLY A 482 -9.95 -14.93 -42.87
C GLY A 482 -10.16 -14.98 -41.34
N TYR A 483 -9.25 -14.40 -40.56
CA TYR A 483 -9.44 -14.25 -39.11
C TYR A 483 -10.30 -13.04 -38.79
N ALA A 484 -11.21 -13.18 -37.83
CA ALA A 484 -11.81 -12.04 -37.17
C ALA A 484 -10.86 -11.54 -36.06
N VAL A 485 -10.44 -10.28 -36.15
CA VAL A 485 -9.53 -9.73 -35.14
C VAL A 485 -10.31 -8.94 -34.12
N GLU A 486 -10.16 -9.30 -32.84
CA GLU A 486 -10.76 -8.61 -31.70
C GLU A 486 -9.71 -8.29 -30.64
N GLY A 487 -9.80 -7.07 -30.09
CA GLY A 487 -8.87 -6.58 -29.08
C GLY A 487 -9.47 -6.54 -27.68
N PHE A 488 -8.70 -6.87 -26.68
CA PHE A 488 -9.09 -6.71 -25.27
C PHE A 488 -7.97 -6.06 -24.46
N ALA A 489 -8.34 -5.37 -23.40
CA ALA A 489 -7.37 -4.83 -22.45
C ALA A 489 -7.96 -4.78 -21.03
N PRO A 490 -7.13 -4.88 -19.98
CA PRO A 490 -7.59 -4.72 -18.61
C PRO A 490 -8.17 -3.34 -18.31
N THR A 491 -7.78 -2.31 -19.08
CA THR A 491 -8.22 -0.94 -18.86
C THR A 491 -9.00 -0.39 -20.06
N SER A 492 -9.97 0.49 -19.81
CA SER A 492 -10.75 1.15 -20.87
C SER A 492 -9.89 2.01 -21.79
N ARG A 493 -8.80 2.60 -21.26
CA ARG A 493 -7.86 3.41 -22.04
C ARG A 493 -7.08 2.55 -23.05
N ALA A 494 -6.51 1.43 -22.62
CA ALA A 494 -5.81 0.53 -23.52
C ALA A 494 -6.75 -0.06 -24.58
N ALA A 495 -7.99 -0.40 -24.21
CA ALA A 495 -9.01 -0.80 -25.18
C ALA A 495 -9.33 0.33 -26.19
N LYS A 496 -9.33 1.59 -25.79
CA LYS A 496 -9.47 2.75 -26.68
C LYS A 496 -8.28 2.87 -27.64
N GLN A 497 -7.05 2.68 -27.16
CA GLN A 497 -5.86 2.71 -28.01
C GLN A 497 -5.89 1.63 -29.11
N LEU A 498 -6.39 0.43 -28.77
CA LEU A 498 -6.61 -0.63 -29.76
C LEU A 498 -7.66 -0.21 -30.81
N ARG A 499 -8.76 0.46 -30.40
CA ARG A 499 -9.77 0.99 -31.34
C ARG A 499 -9.20 2.08 -32.24
N ASP A 500 -8.36 2.95 -31.72
CA ASP A 500 -7.70 4.00 -32.49
C ASP A 500 -6.70 3.41 -33.51
N ALA A 501 -6.16 2.19 -33.26
CA ALA A 501 -5.39 1.38 -34.21
C ALA A 501 -6.27 0.58 -35.19
N GLY A 502 -7.59 0.82 -35.24
CA GLY A 502 -8.52 0.12 -36.10
C GLY A 502 -8.92 -1.29 -35.67
N ILE A 503 -8.55 -1.72 -34.47
CA ILE A 503 -8.92 -3.03 -33.91
C ILE A 503 -10.24 -2.89 -33.14
N LYS A 504 -11.24 -3.72 -33.48
CA LYS A 504 -12.49 -3.78 -32.71
C LYS A 504 -12.20 -4.25 -31.31
N ALA A 505 -12.32 -3.38 -30.31
CA ALA A 505 -11.81 -3.68 -28.96
C ALA A 505 -12.77 -3.29 -27.83
N ASP A 506 -12.70 -4.02 -26.72
CA ASP A 506 -13.40 -3.75 -25.46
C ASP A 506 -12.52 -4.11 -24.25
N THR A 507 -13.03 -3.89 -23.04
CA THR A 507 -12.31 -4.30 -21.81
C THR A 507 -12.37 -5.82 -21.62
N LEU A 508 -11.26 -6.38 -21.11
CA LEU A 508 -11.15 -7.79 -20.78
C LEU A 508 -12.28 -8.24 -19.82
N GLN A 509 -12.61 -7.40 -18.83
CA GLN A 509 -13.67 -7.68 -17.86
C GLN A 509 -15.05 -7.81 -18.53
N ARG A 510 -15.34 -7.02 -19.57
CA ARG A 510 -16.62 -7.11 -20.30
C ARG A 510 -16.72 -8.41 -21.09
N PHE A 511 -15.63 -8.84 -21.73
CA PHE A 511 -15.59 -10.12 -22.43
C PHE A 511 -15.83 -11.28 -21.45
N ILE A 512 -15.14 -11.27 -20.30
CA ILE A 512 -15.29 -12.28 -19.26
C ILE A 512 -16.73 -12.33 -18.74
N ALA A 513 -17.38 -11.20 -18.57
CA ALA A 513 -18.77 -11.11 -18.09
C ALA A 513 -19.82 -11.57 -19.11
N GLY A 514 -19.42 -12.05 -20.30
CA GLY A 514 -20.34 -12.52 -21.34
C GLY A 514 -20.91 -11.42 -22.24
N GLY A 515 -20.45 -10.17 -22.07
CA GLY A 515 -20.82 -9.02 -22.90
C GLY A 515 -19.84 -8.77 -24.06
N GLY A 516 -19.05 -9.77 -24.45
CA GLY A 516 -18.02 -9.66 -25.47
C GLY A 516 -18.55 -9.35 -26.85
N LEU A 517 -17.65 -8.90 -27.73
CA LEU A 517 -17.92 -8.51 -29.11
C LEU A 517 -18.23 -9.71 -30.01
N GLN A 518 -18.95 -10.71 -29.54
CA GLN A 518 -19.30 -11.85 -30.37
C GLN A 518 -19.89 -11.37 -31.68
N ALA A 519 -19.21 -11.64 -32.77
CA ALA A 519 -19.86 -11.66 -34.07
C ALA A 519 -20.93 -12.74 -33.96
N ALA A 520 -22.17 -12.31 -33.80
CA ALA A 520 -23.28 -13.22 -33.78
C ALA A 520 -23.23 -14.05 -35.07
N GLY A 521 -23.06 -15.36 -34.99
CA GLY A 521 -23.58 -16.25 -35.94
C GLY A 521 -22.70 -17.27 -36.66
N ASP A 522 -21.35 -17.29 -36.53
CA ASP A 522 -20.59 -18.34 -37.21
C ASP A 522 -19.57 -19.04 -36.31
N PRO A 523 -19.87 -20.24 -35.79
CA PRO A 523 -18.92 -21.06 -35.02
C PRO A 523 -17.70 -21.50 -35.82
N ALA A 524 -17.74 -21.38 -37.16
CA ALA A 524 -16.61 -21.77 -38.03
C ALA A 524 -15.59 -20.64 -38.24
N ARG A 525 -15.88 -19.41 -37.77
CA ARG A 525 -15.00 -18.26 -37.97
C ARG A 525 -13.87 -18.28 -36.96
N LYS A 526 -12.63 -18.31 -37.46
CA LYS A 526 -11.41 -18.25 -36.65
C LYS A 526 -11.22 -16.83 -36.09
N HIS A 527 -10.87 -16.72 -34.81
CA HIS A 527 -10.56 -15.43 -34.19
C HIS A 527 -9.08 -15.29 -33.88
N LEU A 528 -8.56 -14.08 -34.04
CA LEU A 528 -7.31 -13.65 -33.41
C LEU A 528 -7.66 -12.65 -32.31
N TYR A 529 -7.50 -13.08 -31.06
CA TYR A 529 -7.68 -12.22 -29.90
C TYR A 529 -6.38 -11.53 -29.54
N MET A 530 -6.35 -10.22 -29.52
CA MET A 530 -5.21 -9.40 -29.10
C MET A 530 -5.49 -8.83 -27.72
N VAL A 531 -4.75 -9.26 -26.69
CA VAL A 531 -4.90 -8.77 -25.32
C VAL A 531 -3.76 -7.82 -25.00
N ASP A 532 -4.00 -6.52 -25.10
CA ASP A 532 -3.00 -5.50 -24.79
C ASP A 532 -2.92 -5.20 -23.29
N GLU A 533 -1.77 -4.69 -22.84
CA GLU A 533 -1.44 -4.48 -21.43
C GLU A 533 -1.69 -5.74 -20.56
N SER A 534 -1.34 -6.93 -21.09
CA SER A 534 -1.52 -8.22 -20.41
C SER A 534 -0.78 -8.30 -19.06
N SER A 535 0.25 -7.48 -18.84
CA SER A 535 0.94 -7.33 -17.55
C SER A 535 0.06 -6.74 -16.45
N LEU A 536 -1.07 -6.06 -16.81
CA LEU A 536 -2.05 -5.54 -15.85
C LEU A 536 -3.19 -6.53 -15.55
N ALA A 537 -3.26 -7.67 -16.24
CA ALA A 537 -4.27 -8.69 -15.99
C ALA A 537 -3.91 -9.50 -14.73
N SER A 538 -4.90 -9.82 -13.89
CA SER A 538 -4.73 -10.75 -12.79
C SER A 538 -4.73 -12.20 -13.27
N THR A 539 -4.22 -13.11 -12.43
CA THR A 539 -4.30 -14.58 -12.68
C THR A 539 -5.73 -15.02 -12.94
N GLN A 540 -6.68 -14.52 -12.15
CA GLN A 540 -8.11 -14.85 -12.31
C GLN A 540 -8.67 -14.39 -13.65
N GLN A 541 -8.38 -13.14 -14.04
CA GLN A 541 -8.84 -12.59 -15.32
C GLN A 541 -8.24 -13.36 -16.50
N MET A 542 -6.95 -13.69 -16.44
CA MET A 542 -6.27 -14.45 -17.50
C MET A 542 -6.86 -15.86 -17.62
N ARG A 543 -7.09 -16.54 -16.51
CA ARG A 543 -7.73 -17.86 -16.48
C ARG A 543 -9.12 -17.82 -17.10
N ASP A 544 -9.95 -16.87 -16.66
CA ASP A 544 -11.34 -16.78 -17.12
C ASP A 544 -11.40 -16.41 -18.62
N PHE A 545 -10.46 -15.60 -19.09
CA PHE A 545 -10.29 -15.28 -20.51
C PHE A 545 -9.91 -16.53 -21.32
N LEU A 546 -8.80 -17.20 -20.94
CA LEU A 546 -8.31 -18.36 -21.66
C LEU A 546 -9.32 -19.52 -21.68
N ASN A 547 -10.15 -19.68 -20.65
CA ASN A 547 -11.21 -20.69 -20.62
C ASN A 547 -12.35 -20.44 -21.61
N LYS A 548 -12.47 -19.21 -22.14
CA LYS A 548 -13.47 -18.85 -23.19
C LYS A 548 -12.95 -19.01 -24.62
N ILE A 549 -11.65 -19.28 -24.76
CA ILE A 549 -11.02 -19.40 -26.08
C ILE A 549 -11.33 -20.76 -26.69
N GLY A 550 -11.81 -20.76 -27.92
CA GLY A 550 -12.11 -21.95 -28.71
C GLY A 550 -10.84 -22.64 -29.26
N PRO A 551 -10.96 -23.89 -29.72
CA PRO A 551 -9.81 -24.65 -30.21
C PRO A 551 -9.20 -24.12 -31.51
N HIS A 552 -9.95 -23.33 -32.29
CA HIS A 552 -9.51 -22.74 -33.55
C HIS A 552 -9.09 -21.29 -33.43
N ASP A 553 -9.25 -20.69 -32.23
CA ASP A 553 -8.88 -19.32 -31.98
C ASP A 553 -7.40 -19.18 -31.67
N LYS A 554 -6.83 -18.04 -32.02
CA LYS A 554 -5.47 -17.65 -31.65
C LYS A 554 -5.48 -16.48 -30.68
N VAL A 555 -4.48 -16.43 -29.82
CA VAL A 555 -4.32 -15.35 -28.82
C VAL A 555 -2.93 -14.77 -28.91
N LEU A 556 -2.85 -13.44 -29.00
CA LEU A 556 -1.64 -12.66 -28.84
C LEU A 556 -1.74 -11.86 -27.53
N LEU A 557 -0.96 -12.25 -26.52
CA LEU A 557 -0.83 -11.53 -25.25
C LEU A 557 0.26 -10.48 -25.39
N ILE A 558 -0.09 -9.22 -25.27
CA ILE A 558 0.83 -8.09 -25.45
C ILE A 558 1.05 -7.39 -24.10
N GLY A 559 2.30 -7.14 -23.73
CA GLY A 559 2.59 -6.47 -22.46
C GLY A 559 4.04 -6.03 -22.34
N ASP A 560 4.34 -5.44 -21.19
CA ASP A 560 5.70 -5.08 -20.78
C ASP A 560 5.87 -5.45 -19.29
N THR A 561 6.64 -6.50 -19.02
CA THR A 561 6.86 -7.02 -17.66
C THR A 561 7.64 -6.03 -16.76
N ARG A 562 8.24 -4.99 -17.33
CA ARG A 562 8.98 -3.96 -16.61
C ARG A 562 8.13 -2.75 -16.20
N GLN A 563 6.93 -2.60 -16.79
CA GLN A 563 5.96 -1.60 -16.38
C GLN A 563 5.18 -2.05 -15.14
N HIS A 564 4.22 -1.23 -14.68
CA HIS A 564 3.36 -1.58 -13.55
C HIS A 564 2.59 -2.87 -13.81
N GLN A 565 2.36 -3.62 -12.76
CA GLN A 565 1.51 -4.81 -12.73
C GLN A 565 0.09 -4.45 -12.30
N GLY A 566 -0.85 -5.37 -12.49
CA GLY A 566 -2.24 -5.22 -12.07
C GLY A 566 -2.38 -5.05 -10.55
N VAL A 567 -3.48 -4.44 -10.11
CA VAL A 567 -3.79 -4.29 -8.68
C VAL A 567 -4.15 -5.64 -8.06
N ASP A 568 -4.92 -6.46 -8.78
CA ASP A 568 -5.35 -7.79 -8.33
C ASP A 568 -4.21 -8.82 -8.39
N ALA A 569 -4.39 -9.96 -7.70
CA ALA A 569 -3.36 -10.97 -7.47
C ALA A 569 -2.79 -11.59 -8.76
N GLY A 570 -1.47 -11.82 -8.73
CA GLY A 570 -0.72 -12.56 -9.72
C GLY A 570 -0.05 -11.72 -10.81
N LYS A 571 0.83 -12.39 -11.57
CA LYS A 571 1.59 -11.85 -12.71
C LYS A 571 1.56 -12.82 -13.91
N PRO A 572 0.36 -13.15 -14.44
CA PRO A 572 0.21 -14.24 -15.38
C PRO A 572 1.01 -14.08 -16.68
N PHE A 573 1.17 -12.86 -17.21
CA PHE A 573 1.93 -12.63 -18.43
C PHE A 573 3.43 -12.96 -18.25
N GLU A 574 4.03 -12.53 -17.14
CA GLU A 574 5.42 -12.87 -16.79
C GLU A 574 5.56 -14.36 -16.50
N GLN A 575 4.65 -14.94 -15.70
CA GLN A 575 4.63 -16.36 -15.36
C GLN A 575 4.54 -17.26 -16.59
N LEU A 576 3.71 -16.90 -17.58
CA LEU A 576 3.60 -17.68 -18.83
C LEU A 576 4.89 -17.64 -19.65
N GLN A 577 5.60 -16.49 -19.67
CA GLN A 577 6.92 -16.41 -20.32
C GLN A 577 7.94 -17.31 -19.62
N GLU A 578 7.99 -17.30 -18.29
CA GLU A 578 8.84 -18.17 -17.47
C GLU A 578 8.50 -19.65 -17.67
N ALA A 579 7.23 -19.97 -17.90
CA ALA A 579 6.74 -21.33 -18.19
C ALA A 579 6.94 -21.77 -19.64
N GLY A 580 7.61 -20.99 -20.48
CA GLY A 580 7.99 -21.34 -21.85
C GLY A 580 7.03 -20.90 -22.95
N MET A 581 6.12 -19.94 -22.69
CA MET A 581 5.33 -19.31 -23.75
C MET A 581 6.26 -18.60 -24.75
N LYS A 582 6.18 -18.95 -26.02
CA LYS A 582 6.94 -18.25 -27.06
C LYS A 582 6.52 -16.77 -27.10
N THR A 583 7.50 -15.91 -26.97
CA THR A 583 7.26 -14.47 -26.85
C THR A 583 8.17 -13.70 -27.78
N ALA A 584 7.57 -13.04 -28.76
CA ALA A 584 8.27 -12.14 -29.68
C ALA A 584 8.73 -10.89 -28.93
N GLN A 585 9.93 -10.39 -29.24
CA GLN A 585 10.59 -9.29 -28.51
C GLN A 585 10.62 -8.01 -29.35
N LEU A 586 9.97 -6.95 -28.86
CA LEU A 586 9.99 -5.62 -29.44
C LEU A 586 10.77 -4.67 -28.52
N ASP A 587 12.06 -4.71 -28.60
CA ASP A 587 13.03 -4.14 -27.65
C ASP A 587 13.56 -2.76 -28.04
N GLN A 588 13.50 -2.36 -29.32
CA GLN A 588 13.95 -1.05 -29.77
C GLN A 588 12.93 0.04 -29.42
N ILE A 589 13.38 1.01 -28.64
CA ILE A 589 12.58 2.17 -28.22
C ILE A 589 12.68 3.25 -29.31
N VAL A 590 11.55 3.74 -29.81
CA VAL A 590 11.47 4.77 -30.86
C VAL A 590 10.81 6.07 -30.41
N ARG A 591 10.31 6.11 -29.18
CA ARG A 591 9.60 7.28 -28.63
C ARG A 591 10.54 8.44 -28.32
N GLN A 592 11.64 8.17 -27.62
CA GLN A 592 12.58 9.20 -27.22
C GLN A 592 13.33 9.75 -28.43
N LYS A 593 13.26 11.08 -28.62
CA LYS A 593 13.94 11.80 -29.72
C LYS A 593 15.30 12.33 -29.29
N ASP A 594 15.48 12.61 -28.00
CA ASP A 594 16.77 12.93 -27.41
C ASP A 594 17.56 11.63 -27.14
N THR A 595 18.76 11.54 -27.70
CA THR A 595 19.59 10.32 -27.63
C THR A 595 20.17 10.06 -26.25
N ALA A 596 20.39 11.12 -25.45
CA ALA A 596 20.89 10.98 -24.09
C ALA A 596 19.79 10.46 -23.16
N LEU A 597 18.56 10.98 -23.29
CA LEU A 597 17.37 10.47 -22.60
C LEU A 597 17.05 9.03 -22.99
N LEU A 598 17.18 8.69 -24.31
CA LEU A 598 16.94 7.33 -24.78
C LEU A 598 17.84 6.32 -24.05
N LYS A 599 19.14 6.58 -23.95
CA LYS A 599 20.08 5.70 -23.25
C LYS A 599 19.70 5.51 -21.79
N ALA A 600 19.34 6.57 -21.08
CA ALA A 600 18.89 6.46 -19.69
C ALA A 600 17.62 5.60 -19.57
N VAL A 601 16.63 5.78 -20.46
CA VAL A 601 15.40 4.97 -20.49
C VAL A 601 15.68 3.50 -20.83
N GLU A 602 16.66 3.22 -21.69
CA GLU A 602 17.09 1.84 -21.99
C GLU A 602 17.64 1.15 -20.75
N HIS A 603 18.51 1.81 -19.97
CA HIS A 603 19.00 1.26 -18.70
C HIS A 603 17.86 1.03 -17.70
N LEU A 604 16.94 2.00 -17.54
CA LEU A 604 15.78 1.83 -16.67
C LEU A 604 14.91 0.64 -17.11
N SER A 605 14.73 0.44 -18.43
CA SER A 605 13.96 -0.69 -18.98
C SER A 605 14.64 -2.04 -18.77
N ASN A 606 15.93 -2.07 -18.50
CA ASN A 606 16.71 -3.27 -18.21
C ASN A 606 16.87 -3.56 -16.70
N ASN A 607 16.18 -2.83 -15.82
CA ASN A 607 16.37 -2.83 -14.36
C ASN A 607 17.76 -2.36 -13.90
N GLU A 608 18.50 -1.66 -14.73
CA GLU A 608 19.76 -1.04 -14.38
C GLU A 608 19.50 0.38 -13.83
N THR A 609 18.64 0.45 -12.81
CA THR A 609 18.07 1.70 -12.29
C THR A 609 19.16 2.67 -11.81
N THR A 610 20.17 2.17 -11.11
CA THR A 610 21.30 3.00 -10.63
C THR A 610 21.99 3.69 -11.79
N VAL A 611 22.33 2.95 -12.85
CA VAL A 611 23.00 3.49 -14.04
C VAL A 611 22.12 4.53 -14.74
N GLY A 612 20.84 4.21 -14.93
CA GLY A 612 19.88 5.12 -15.56
C GLY A 612 19.73 6.44 -14.80
N ILE A 613 19.64 6.40 -13.47
CA ILE A 613 19.51 7.58 -12.59
C ILE A 613 20.83 8.39 -12.59
N GLU A 614 22.00 7.74 -12.54
CA GLU A 614 23.28 8.42 -12.65
C GLU A 614 23.43 9.16 -13.99
N MET A 615 23.03 8.53 -15.09
CA MET A 615 23.03 9.18 -16.40
C MET A 615 22.10 10.40 -16.44
N LEU A 616 20.90 10.32 -15.88
CA LEU A 616 19.97 11.46 -15.79
C LEU A 616 20.57 12.60 -14.93
N SER A 617 21.28 12.25 -13.87
CA SER A 617 21.99 13.23 -13.04
C SER A 617 23.11 13.92 -13.80
N GLN A 618 23.95 13.17 -14.51
CA GLN A 618 25.03 13.70 -15.35
C GLN A 618 24.53 14.61 -16.50
N GLN A 619 23.30 14.35 -16.97
CA GLN A 619 22.62 15.16 -17.98
C GLN A 619 21.98 16.44 -17.39
N GLY A 620 22.10 16.69 -16.07
CA GLY A 620 21.49 17.84 -15.42
C GLY A 620 19.97 17.77 -15.31
N ARG A 621 19.38 16.57 -15.38
CA ARG A 621 17.92 16.35 -15.35
C ARG A 621 17.37 16.10 -13.95
N ILE A 622 18.22 16.16 -12.91
CA ILE A 622 17.81 15.96 -11.52
C ILE A 622 18.05 17.24 -10.73
N THR A 623 16.97 17.78 -10.19
CA THR A 623 16.96 18.96 -9.32
C THR A 623 16.68 18.52 -7.88
N VAL A 624 17.57 18.90 -6.95
CA VAL A 624 17.44 18.56 -5.53
C VAL A 624 16.86 19.74 -4.77
N ILE A 625 15.69 19.53 -4.16
CA ILE A 625 15.00 20.50 -3.29
C ILE A 625 14.50 19.72 -2.09
N VAL A 626 15.09 19.98 -0.92
CA VAL A 626 14.81 19.23 0.31
C VAL A 626 13.41 19.52 0.83
N ASP A 627 13.05 20.80 0.89
CA ASP A 627 11.72 21.22 1.35
C ASP A 627 10.62 20.78 0.36
N PRO A 628 9.60 20.05 0.80
CA PRO A 628 8.53 19.55 -0.08
C PRO A 628 7.68 20.66 -0.69
N GLN A 629 7.43 21.74 0.03
CA GLN A 629 6.61 22.85 -0.48
C GLN A 629 7.36 23.62 -1.56
N GLU A 630 8.65 23.89 -1.33
CA GLU A 630 9.51 24.51 -2.33
C GLU A 630 9.67 23.62 -3.57
N ARG A 631 9.77 22.30 -3.39
CA ARG A 631 9.84 21.33 -4.48
C ARG A 631 8.55 21.32 -5.31
N ILE A 632 7.39 21.28 -4.66
CA ILE A 632 6.09 21.37 -5.33
C ILE A 632 5.92 22.70 -6.05
N ALA A 633 6.32 23.82 -5.44
CA ALA A 633 6.28 25.12 -6.08
C ALA A 633 7.21 25.20 -7.30
N ALA A 634 8.42 24.61 -7.24
CA ALA A 634 9.33 24.54 -8.36
C ALA A 634 8.73 23.72 -9.54
N ILE A 635 8.09 22.59 -9.25
CA ILE A 635 7.36 21.79 -10.26
C ILE A 635 6.24 22.62 -10.88
N ALA A 636 5.45 23.33 -10.06
CA ALA A 636 4.34 24.15 -10.53
C ALA A 636 4.81 25.29 -11.46
N LYS A 637 5.85 26.02 -11.07
CA LYS A 637 6.48 27.06 -11.91
C LYS A 637 7.03 26.50 -13.20
N SER A 638 7.71 25.35 -13.14
CA SER A 638 8.27 24.68 -14.31
C SER A 638 7.17 24.22 -15.28
N TYR A 639 6.02 23.78 -14.77
CA TYR A 639 4.86 23.45 -15.58
C TYR A 639 4.22 24.71 -16.18
N ALA A 640 3.99 25.73 -15.38
CA ALA A 640 3.35 26.98 -15.81
C ALA A 640 4.13 27.75 -16.89
N ALA A 641 5.45 27.59 -16.92
CA ALA A 641 6.29 28.15 -17.99
C ALA A 641 6.05 27.47 -19.36
N HIS A 642 5.69 26.17 -19.37
CA HIS A 642 5.45 25.40 -20.59
C HIS A 642 4.30 24.39 -20.36
N PRO A 643 3.05 24.85 -20.23
CA PRO A 643 1.91 23.96 -19.87
C PRO A 643 1.52 23.02 -21.02
N GLU A 644 1.78 23.43 -22.26
CA GLU A 644 1.50 22.60 -23.42
C GLU A 644 2.45 21.42 -23.51
N ASN A 645 1.93 20.25 -23.83
CA ASN A 645 2.70 19.00 -23.99
C ASN A 645 3.57 18.60 -22.77
N THR A 646 3.26 19.14 -21.58
CA THR A 646 3.92 18.78 -20.32
C THR A 646 3.03 17.89 -19.46
N LEU A 647 3.58 16.79 -18.96
CA LEU A 647 2.94 15.88 -18.04
C LEU A 647 3.67 15.89 -16.70
N ILE A 648 2.94 15.97 -15.59
CA ILE A 648 3.52 15.80 -14.26
C ILE A 648 3.17 14.42 -13.71
N VAL A 649 4.17 13.68 -13.23
CA VAL A 649 4.00 12.36 -12.63
C VAL A 649 4.42 12.39 -11.17
N SER A 650 3.56 11.86 -10.29
CA SER A 650 3.78 11.78 -8.85
C SER A 650 3.66 10.33 -8.36
N PRO A 651 4.39 9.92 -7.30
CA PRO A 651 4.33 8.56 -6.78
C PRO A 651 2.99 8.25 -6.10
N ASP A 652 2.41 9.21 -5.41
CA ASP A 652 1.23 9.04 -4.57
C ASP A 652 0.13 10.09 -4.83
N ASN A 653 -1.07 9.83 -4.26
CA ASN A 653 -2.22 10.71 -4.43
C ASN A 653 -2.16 11.99 -3.56
N ALA A 654 -1.41 12.00 -2.46
CA ALA A 654 -1.30 13.19 -1.62
C ALA A 654 -0.43 14.24 -2.31
N SER A 655 0.77 13.84 -2.75
CA SER A 655 1.68 14.69 -3.55
C SER A 655 1.02 15.14 -4.86
N ARG A 656 0.28 14.23 -5.55
CA ARG A 656 -0.47 14.57 -6.76
C ARG A 656 -1.46 15.72 -6.51
N ARG A 657 -2.23 15.66 -5.42
CA ARG A 657 -3.19 16.73 -5.08
C ARG A 657 -2.51 18.04 -4.75
N ALA A 658 -1.43 18.00 -3.97
CA ALA A 658 -0.67 19.19 -3.61
C ALA A 658 -0.06 19.87 -4.86
N ILE A 659 0.50 19.06 -5.78
CA ILE A 659 1.02 19.57 -7.07
C ILE A 659 -0.10 20.17 -7.92
N ASN A 660 -1.25 19.51 -8.04
CA ASN A 660 -2.40 20.03 -8.79
C ASN A 660 -2.83 21.40 -8.25
N GLN A 661 -2.89 21.56 -6.94
CA GLN A 661 -3.26 22.82 -6.32
C GLN A 661 -2.22 23.93 -6.57
N ALA A 662 -0.93 23.60 -6.43
CA ALA A 662 0.15 24.57 -6.69
C ALA A 662 0.19 25.00 -8.17
N VAL A 663 0.03 24.05 -9.10
CA VAL A 663 -0.02 24.36 -10.54
C VAL A 663 -1.22 25.26 -10.85
N ARG A 664 -2.38 24.96 -10.29
CA ARG A 664 -3.59 25.79 -10.43
C ARG A 664 -3.34 27.24 -10.00
N GLN A 665 -2.75 27.43 -8.82
CA GLN A 665 -2.43 28.76 -8.28
C GLN A 665 -1.48 29.55 -9.21
N GLU A 666 -0.42 28.91 -9.72
CA GLU A 666 0.49 29.52 -10.67
C GLU A 666 -0.20 29.92 -11.99
N LEU A 667 -1.05 29.05 -12.53
CA LEU A 667 -1.79 29.33 -13.76
C LEU A 667 -2.84 30.44 -13.59
N GLN A 668 -3.49 30.53 -12.42
CA GLN A 668 -4.39 31.63 -12.08
C GLN A 668 -3.64 32.95 -11.93
N ALA A 669 -2.44 32.91 -11.32
CA ALA A 669 -1.59 34.09 -11.19
C ALA A 669 -1.16 34.63 -12.57
N LEU A 670 -0.90 33.73 -13.53
CA LEU A 670 -0.57 34.07 -14.92
C LEU A 670 -1.76 34.43 -15.80
N GLY A 671 -3.01 34.24 -15.30
CA GLY A 671 -4.24 34.48 -16.06
C GLY A 671 -4.52 33.44 -17.14
N ILE A 672 -3.89 32.26 -17.10
CA ILE A 672 -4.14 31.13 -17.99
C ILE A 672 -5.41 30.40 -17.56
N VAL A 673 -5.63 30.27 -16.24
CA VAL A 673 -6.84 29.80 -15.62
C VAL A 673 -7.58 30.99 -15.04
N ASP A 674 -8.91 31.05 -15.22
CA ASP A 674 -9.74 32.14 -14.68
C ASP A 674 -9.65 32.17 -13.15
N LYS A 675 -9.81 33.36 -12.58
CA LYS A 675 -9.81 33.57 -11.11
C LYS A 675 -11.17 33.33 -10.47
N THR A 676 -12.22 33.20 -11.29
CA THR A 676 -13.57 32.93 -10.84
C THR A 676 -13.72 31.44 -10.57
N ASP A 677 -13.82 31.08 -9.32
CA ASP A 677 -13.96 29.71 -8.88
C ASP A 677 -15.42 29.27 -8.78
N HIS A 678 -15.68 28.04 -9.25
CA HIS A 678 -16.96 27.36 -9.12
C HIS A 678 -16.78 26.13 -8.24
N SER A 679 -17.44 26.08 -7.08
CA SER A 679 -17.39 24.94 -6.17
C SER A 679 -18.30 23.83 -6.67
N MET A 680 -17.73 22.65 -6.87
CA MET A 680 -18.44 21.47 -7.40
C MET A 680 -18.20 20.25 -6.53
N ARG A 681 -19.21 19.37 -6.43
CA ARG A 681 -19.09 18.10 -5.69
C ARG A 681 -18.62 17.00 -6.60
N VAL A 682 -17.45 16.44 -6.30
CA VAL A 682 -16.85 15.35 -7.08
C VAL A 682 -16.71 14.08 -6.26
N LEU A 683 -16.73 12.93 -6.94
CA LEU A 683 -16.63 11.62 -6.33
C LEU A 683 -15.21 11.04 -6.45
N THR A 684 -14.56 10.86 -5.32
CA THR A 684 -13.24 10.22 -5.22
C THR A 684 -13.39 8.75 -4.82
N PRO A 685 -12.84 7.78 -5.59
CA PRO A 685 -12.98 6.37 -5.26
C PRO A 685 -12.27 6.00 -3.94
N ARG A 686 -12.93 5.15 -3.14
CA ARG A 686 -12.39 4.53 -1.92
C ARG A 686 -11.48 3.35 -2.30
N ASN A 687 -10.27 3.66 -2.82
CA ASN A 687 -9.27 2.67 -3.25
C ASN A 687 -8.65 1.89 -2.08
N ASP A 688 -8.88 2.34 -0.85
CA ASP A 688 -8.51 1.68 0.40
C ASP A 688 -9.38 0.44 0.72
N MET A 689 -10.49 0.24 -0.01
CA MET A 689 -11.41 -0.88 0.20
C MET A 689 -11.21 -1.96 -0.85
N THR A 690 -10.96 -3.20 -0.39
CA THR A 690 -11.01 -4.41 -1.21
C THR A 690 -12.44 -4.90 -1.42
N GLY A 691 -12.65 -5.96 -2.20
CA GLY A 691 -13.95 -6.63 -2.31
C GLY A 691 -14.47 -7.10 -0.96
N ALA A 692 -13.61 -7.76 -0.18
CA ALA A 692 -13.90 -8.22 1.16
C ALA A 692 -14.24 -7.07 2.13
N ASP A 693 -13.52 -5.94 2.04
CA ASP A 693 -13.84 -4.74 2.84
C ASP A 693 -15.23 -4.20 2.51
N ARG A 694 -15.67 -4.26 1.26
CA ARG A 694 -17.01 -3.79 0.83
C ARG A 694 -18.16 -4.65 1.36
N GLU A 695 -17.89 -5.88 1.76
CA GLU A 695 -18.88 -6.75 2.42
C GLU A 695 -19.02 -6.48 3.92
N TRP A 696 -18.22 -5.56 4.47
CA TRP A 696 -18.17 -5.28 5.90
C TRP A 696 -18.65 -3.86 6.23
N ALA A 697 -19.78 -3.76 6.95
CA ALA A 697 -20.45 -2.49 7.26
C ALA A 697 -19.55 -1.47 8.00
N SER A 698 -18.65 -1.91 8.88
CA SER A 698 -17.75 -1.01 9.62
C SER A 698 -16.67 -0.34 8.77
N ARG A 699 -16.53 -0.73 7.50
CA ARG A 699 -15.62 -0.08 6.55
C ARG A 699 -16.23 1.15 5.88
N TYR A 700 -17.57 1.27 5.93
CA TYR A 700 -18.26 2.44 5.42
C TYR A 700 -18.37 3.52 6.49
N GLN A 701 -18.42 4.76 6.06
CA GLN A 701 -18.58 5.94 6.91
C GLN A 701 -19.81 6.72 6.47
N ALA A 702 -20.49 7.40 7.42
CA ALA A 702 -21.55 8.32 7.07
C ALA A 702 -21.02 9.37 6.07
N GLY A 703 -21.78 9.63 5.00
CA GLY A 703 -21.39 10.50 3.91
C GLY A 703 -20.70 9.79 2.73
N ASP A 704 -20.23 8.53 2.87
CA ASP A 704 -19.76 7.76 1.71
C ASP A 704 -20.88 7.62 0.67
N VAL A 705 -20.55 7.70 -0.60
CA VAL A 705 -21.47 7.52 -1.72
C VAL A 705 -21.26 6.15 -2.36
N LEU A 706 -22.32 5.35 -2.43
CA LEU A 706 -22.29 4.02 -3.00
C LEU A 706 -22.90 4.04 -4.41
N HIS A 707 -22.20 3.43 -5.35
CA HIS A 707 -22.69 3.20 -6.72
C HIS A 707 -23.00 1.72 -6.91
N TYR A 708 -24.22 1.41 -7.32
CA TYR A 708 -24.72 0.05 -7.53
C TYR A 708 -24.72 -0.32 -9.00
N THR A 709 -23.78 -1.14 -9.44
CA THR A 709 -23.72 -1.54 -10.85
C THR A 709 -24.86 -2.50 -11.25
N ARG A 710 -25.35 -3.31 -10.30
CA ARG A 710 -26.40 -4.33 -10.52
C ARG A 710 -27.73 -4.00 -9.88
N GLY A 711 -27.77 -3.15 -8.87
CA GLY A 711 -28.96 -2.88 -8.08
C GLY A 711 -29.45 -4.08 -7.24
N SER A 712 -30.59 -3.93 -6.57
CA SER A 712 -31.26 -4.97 -5.80
C SER A 712 -32.77 -4.74 -5.80
N LYS A 713 -33.53 -5.68 -6.35
CA LYS A 713 -34.99 -5.62 -6.34
C LYS A 713 -35.56 -5.73 -4.91
N GLU A 714 -34.96 -6.58 -4.09
CA GLU A 714 -35.34 -6.78 -2.68
C GLU A 714 -35.30 -5.49 -1.88
N HIS A 715 -34.28 -4.65 -2.14
CA HIS A 715 -34.05 -3.40 -1.42
C HIS A 715 -34.52 -2.17 -2.22
N GLY A 716 -35.20 -2.35 -3.35
CA GLY A 716 -35.64 -1.23 -4.19
C GLY A 716 -34.49 -0.33 -4.68
N ILE A 717 -33.31 -0.92 -4.94
CA ILE A 717 -32.13 -0.22 -5.41
C ILE A 717 -31.99 -0.48 -6.91
N GLU A 718 -32.07 0.58 -7.72
CA GLU A 718 -31.96 0.49 -9.17
C GLU A 718 -30.51 0.23 -9.63
N PRO A 719 -30.29 -0.51 -10.74
CA PRO A 719 -29.00 -0.63 -11.37
C PRO A 719 -28.44 0.74 -11.79
N ARG A 720 -27.16 0.95 -11.61
CA ARG A 720 -26.43 2.19 -11.93
C ARG A 720 -26.85 3.41 -11.10
N SER A 721 -27.57 3.20 -10.00
CA SER A 721 -27.97 4.26 -9.08
C SER A 721 -26.91 4.57 -8.03
N TYR A 722 -27.06 5.73 -7.39
CA TYR A 722 -26.23 6.18 -6.28
C TYR A 722 -27.07 6.29 -5.01
N ALA A 723 -26.46 6.00 -3.86
CA ALA A 723 -27.04 6.30 -2.56
C ALA A 723 -25.95 6.72 -1.57
N GLN A 724 -26.32 7.55 -0.59
CA GLN A 724 -25.39 8.03 0.42
C GLN A 724 -25.53 7.23 1.70
N VAL A 725 -24.43 6.80 2.30
CA VAL A 725 -24.42 6.14 3.62
C VAL A 725 -24.84 7.13 4.69
N VAL A 726 -25.87 6.76 5.45
CA VAL A 726 -26.41 7.55 6.57
C VAL A 726 -25.79 7.08 7.88
N THR A 727 -25.80 5.76 8.10
CA THR A 727 -25.26 5.11 9.32
C THR A 727 -24.88 3.68 9.04
N THR A 728 -24.08 3.12 9.93
CA THR A 728 -23.66 1.72 9.90
C THR A 728 -23.86 1.07 11.26
N ASN A 729 -24.24 -0.21 11.26
CA ASN A 729 -24.29 -1.06 12.45
C ASN A 729 -23.28 -2.19 12.26
N ALA A 730 -22.11 -2.04 12.88
CA ALA A 730 -21.02 -3.01 12.75
C ALA A 730 -21.36 -4.38 13.37
N LYS A 731 -22.19 -4.40 14.43
CA LYS A 731 -22.57 -5.65 15.14
C LYS A 731 -23.46 -6.55 14.28
N GLU A 732 -24.41 -5.95 13.58
CA GLU A 732 -25.35 -6.67 12.72
C GLU A 732 -24.92 -6.70 11.25
N ASN A 733 -23.76 -6.12 10.93
CA ASN A 733 -23.25 -5.93 9.57
C ASN A 733 -24.25 -5.21 8.66
N LEU A 734 -24.89 -4.13 9.14
CA LEU A 734 -25.91 -3.40 8.40
C LEU A 734 -25.40 -2.00 7.97
N VAL A 735 -25.73 -1.61 6.75
CA VAL A 735 -25.52 -0.27 6.21
C VAL A 735 -26.87 0.35 5.88
N THR A 736 -27.16 1.54 6.41
CA THR A 736 -28.33 2.33 6.03
C THR A 736 -27.92 3.40 5.03
N VAL A 737 -28.53 3.41 3.87
CA VAL A 737 -28.25 4.36 2.80
C VAL A 737 -29.49 5.20 2.49
N ARG A 738 -29.31 6.44 2.03
CA ARG A 738 -30.34 7.32 1.49
C ARG A 738 -30.21 7.36 -0.01
N LYS A 739 -31.26 6.92 -0.72
CA LYS A 739 -31.39 6.98 -2.17
C LYS A 739 -31.59 8.42 -2.67
N GLN A 740 -31.47 8.65 -3.97
CA GLN A 740 -31.71 9.96 -4.59
C GLN A 740 -33.14 10.47 -4.42
N ASP A 741 -34.12 9.57 -4.29
CA ASP A 741 -35.53 9.89 -4.00
C ASP A 741 -35.78 10.26 -2.51
N GLY A 742 -34.74 10.26 -1.68
CA GLY A 742 -34.81 10.54 -0.23
C GLY A 742 -35.17 9.32 0.63
N GLN A 743 -35.58 8.19 0.04
CA GLN A 743 -35.93 6.98 0.80
C GLN A 743 -34.67 6.35 1.42
N GLN A 744 -34.79 5.90 2.68
CA GLN A 744 -33.72 5.18 3.36
C GLN A 744 -33.96 3.66 3.26
N VAL A 745 -32.86 2.94 3.03
CA VAL A 745 -32.85 1.48 2.92
C VAL A 745 -31.71 0.93 3.77
N THR A 746 -31.99 -0.10 4.56
CA THR A 746 -31.00 -0.81 5.39
C THR A 746 -30.80 -2.21 4.86
N TYR A 747 -29.54 -2.62 4.68
CA TYR A 747 -29.21 -3.96 4.18
C TYR A 747 -27.83 -4.42 4.67
N ASP A 748 -27.60 -5.74 4.61
CA ASP A 748 -26.29 -6.35 4.83
C ASP A 748 -25.45 -6.25 3.55
N PRO A 749 -24.31 -5.52 3.56
CA PRO A 749 -23.48 -5.33 2.36
C PRO A 749 -22.90 -6.64 1.81
N SER A 750 -22.76 -7.69 2.61
CA SER A 750 -22.27 -9.00 2.14
C SER A 750 -23.24 -9.70 1.18
N ARG A 751 -24.52 -9.31 1.20
CA ARG A 751 -25.57 -9.86 0.32
C ARG A 751 -25.71 -9.11 -1.01
N LEU A 752 -25.05 -7.96 -1.14
CA LEU A 752 -25.12 -7.14 -2.35
C LEU A 752 -23.79 -7.16 -3.10
N ARG A 753 -23.84 -7.48 -4.39
CA ARG A 753 -22.66 -7.49 -5.27
C ARG A 753 -22.68 -6.30 -6.23
N GLY A 754 -21.48 -5.83 -6.61
CA GLY A 754 -21.33 -4.75 -7.57
C GLY A 754 -21.49 -3.37 -6.95
N ILE A 755 -21.10 -3.22 -5.70
CA ILE A 755 -21.02 -1.95 -4.98
C ILE A 755 -19.63 -1.36 -5.18
N ALA A 756 -19.55 -0.09 -5.60
CA ALA A 756 -18.36 0.73 -5.57
C ALA A 756 -18.57 1.87 -4.58
N ALA A 757 -17.58 2.13 -3.73
CA ALA A 757 -17.66 3.16 -2.70
C ALA A 757 -16.80 4.38 -3.08
N TYR A 758 -17.35 5.57 -2.86
CA TYR A 758 -16.73 6.85 -3.14
C TYR A 758 -16.84 7.76 -1.92
N ARG A 759 -15.98 8.77 -1.87
CA ARG A 759 -16.12 9.91 -0.97
C ARG A 759 -16.48 11.13 -1.79
N GLU A 760 -17.56 11.83 -1.39
CA GLU A 760 -17.91 13.11 -1.97
C GLU A 760 -17.02 14.19 -1.35
N ILE A 761 -16.40 15.01 -2.21
CA ILE A 761 -15.55 16.12 -1.80
C ILE A 761 -15.88 17.36 -2.64
N GLU A 762 -15.77 18.52 -2.04
CA GLU A 762 -15.86 19.79 -2.76
C GLU A 762 -14.53 20.11 -3.43
N ARG A 763 -14.61 20.59 -4.67
CA ARG A 763 -13.49 21.05 -5.49
C ARG A 763 -13.87 22.33 -6.20
N GLU A 764 -12.92 23.22 -6.31
CA GLU A 764 -13.04 24.44 -7.07
C GLU A 764 -12.52 24.22 -8.48
N PHE A 765 -13.27 24.66 -9.48
CA PHE A 765 -12.90 24.61 -10.88
C PHE A 765 -13.13 25.98 -11.53
N ALA A 766 -12.32 26.29 -12.54
CA ALA A 766 -12.39 27.52 -13.31
C ALA A 766 -12.23 27.24 -14.80
N ILE A 767 -12.58 28.20 -15.65
CA ILE A 767 -12.34 28.17 -17.09
C ILE A 767 -10.84 28.13 -17.34
N GLY A 768 -10.38 27.31 -18.30
CA GLY A 768 -8.97 27.07 -18.60
C GLY A 768 -8.37 25.91 -17.79
N GLU A 769 -9.10 25.33 -16.86
CA GLU A 769 -8.59 24.28 -15.96
C GLU A 769 -8.48 22.92 -16.66
N LYS A 770 -7.38 22.22 -16.41
CA LYS A 770 -7.18 20.85 -16.88
C LYS A 770 -7.81 19.86 -15.93
N ILE A 771 -8.69 19.01 -16.44
CA ILE A 771 -9.36 17.97 -15.66
C ILE A 771 -9.04 16.57 -16.17
N GLN A 772 -9.21 15.59 -15.27
CA GLN A 772 -9.15 14.16 -15.54
C GLN A 772 -10.46 13.49 -15.16
N PHE A 773 -11.05 12.71 -16.05
CA PHE A 773 -12.19 11.85 -15.71
C PHE A 773 -11.73 10.66 -14.86
N THR A 774 -12.38 10.43 -13.72
CA THR A 774 -12.01 9.40 -12.72
C THR A 774 -12.82 8.11 -12.84
N ALA A 775 -13.82 8.07 -13.72
CA ALA A 775 -14.56 6.87 -14.10
C ALA A 775 -15.01 6.96 -15.57
N PRO A 776 -15.27 5.80 -16.23
CA PRO A 776 -15.80 5.82 -17.59
C PRO A 776 -17.26 6.25 -17.59
N ASN A 777 -17.62 7.09 -18.56
CA ASN A 777 -19.02 7.48 -18.84
C ASN A 777 -19.32 7.23 -20.31
N ARG A 778 -20.32 6.37 -20.60
CA ARG A 778 -20.65 5.97 -21.96
C ARG A 778 -21.40 7.04 -22.72
N ASP A 779 -22.27 7.77 -22.05
CA ASP A 779 -23.11 8.79 -22.66
C ASP A 779 -22.25 9.97 -23.11
N LEU A 780 -21.23 10.29 -22.32
CA LEU A 780 -20.18 11.26 -22.63
C LEU A 780 -19.06 10.68 -23.51
N GLN A 781 -19.04 9.37 -23.75
CA GLN A 781 -17.96 8.65 -24.46
C GLN A 781 -16.56 8.92 -23.90
N VAL A 782 -16.43 9.09 -22.59
CA VAL A 782 -15.15 9.28 -21.91
C VAL A 782 -14.71 8.00 -21.19
N ALA A 783 -13.41 7.75 -21.19
CA ALA A 783 -12.80 6.67 -20.45
C ALA A 783 -12.25 7.17 -19.09
N ASN A 784 -12.07 6.25 -18.15
CA ASN A 784 -11.31 6.56 -16.93
C ASN A 784 -9.90 7.06 -17.30
N ARG A 785 -9.48 8.15 -16.69
CA ARG A 785 -8.20 8.85 -16.90
C ARG A 785 -8.08 9.65 -18.20
N ASP A 786 -9.15 9.81 -18.97
CA ASP A 786 -9.17 10.77 -20.07
C ASP A 786 -8.96 12.19 -19.52
N LEU A 787 -8.18 12.99 -20.24
CA LEU A 787 -7.86 14.37 -19.90
C LEU A 787 -8.57 15.35 -20.83
N GLY A 788 -8.83 16.55 -20.34
CA GLY A 788 -9.38 17.64 -21.11
C GLY A 788 -9.27 18.98 -20.38
N THR A 789 -9.58 20.08 -21.10
CA THR A 789 -9.50 21.44 -20.56
C THR A 789 -10.89 22.08 -20.58
N ILE A 790 -11.30 22.67 -19.46
CA ILE A 790 -12.58 23.38 -19.33
C ILE A 790 -12.52 24.62 -20.23
N GLN A 791 -13.44 24.68 -21.20
CA GLN A 791 -13.57 25.82 -22.12
C GLN A 791 -14.61 26.81 -21.65
N GLN A 792 -15.66 26.32 -20.99
CA GLN A 792 -16.80 27.12 -20.57
C GLN A 792 -17.50 26.50 -19.38
N ILE A 793 -17.97 27.32 -18.47
CA ILE A 793 -18.91 26.98 -17.40
C ILE A 793 -20.10 27.92 -17.55
N ASP A 794 -21.27 27.34 -17.86
CA ASP A 794 -22.50 28.09 -18.07
C ASP A 794 -23.14 28.52 -16.75
N LYS A 795 -24.14 29.41 -16.80
CA LYS A 795 -24.85 29.88 -15.61
C LYS A 795 -25.63 28.81 -14.87
N ASP A 796 -25.97 27.72 -15.54
CA ASP A 796 -26.60 26.53 -14.99
C ASP A 796 -25.59 25.49 -14.50
N GLU A 797 -24.31 25.88 -14.37
CA GLU A 797 -23.17 25.04 -13.98
C GLU A 797 -22.79 23.96 -15.00
N THR A 798 -23.41 23.90 -16.17
CA THR A 798 -23.01 22.97 -17.24
C THR A 798 -21.58 23.27 -17.70
N ILE A 799 -20.75 22.23 -17.75
CA ILE A 799 -19.33 22.33 -18.12
C ILE A 799 -19.13 21.87 -19.56
N SER A 800 -18.39 22.64 -20.33
CA SER A 800 -17.89 22.25 -21.66
C SER A 800 -16.39 22.01 -21.59
N VAL A 801 -15.94 20.79 -21.92
CA VAL A 801 -14.55 20.34 -21.83
C VAL A 801 -14.04 19.97 -23.21
N ARG A 802 -12.93 20.58 -23.64
CA ARG A 802 -12.19 20.14 -24.81
C ARG A 802 -11.27 18.99 -24.43
N MET A 803 -11.47 17.83 -25.02
CA MET A 803 -10.73 16.62 -24.71
C MET A 803 -9.33 16.65 -25.35
N ASP A 804 -8.34 16.15 -24.61
CA ASP A 804 -7.00 15.92 -25.17
C ASP A 804 -7.04 14.77 -26.19
N GLY A 805 -6.31 14.93 -27.31
CA GLY A 805 -6.20 13.91 -28.34
C GLY A 805 -6.27 14.48 -29.77
N PRO A 806 -6.11 13.64 -30.82
CA PRO A 806 -5.99 14.08 -32.22
C PRO A 806 -7.30 14.60 -32.82
N LYS A 807 -8.44 14.36 -32.17
CA LYS A 807 -9.74 14.86 -32.58
C LYS A 807 -10.16 15.99 -31.67
N ASP A 808 -10.43 17.17 -32.24
CA ASP A 808 -10.97 18.31 -31.49
C ASP A 808 -12.43 17.97 -31.08
N ARG A 809 -12.58 17.40 -29.88
CA ARG A 809 -13.86 16.94 -29.36
C ARG A 809 -14.20 17.69 -28.08
N ILE A 810 -15.39 18.29 -28.07
CA ILE A 810 -15.96 18.93 -26.89
C ILE A 810 -16.98 17.97 -26.26
N VAL A 811 -16.85 17.79 -24.93
CA VAL A 811 -17.80 17.04 -24.09
C VAL A 811 -18.51 18.04 -23.20
N ARG A 812 -19.83 17.99 -23.17
CA ARG A 812 -20.67 18.85 -22.34
C ARG A 812 -21.47 18.02 -21.34
N PHE A 813 -21.46 18.42 -20.05
CA PHE A 813 -22.14 17.69 -19.01
C PHE A 813 -22.50 18.56 -17.79
N ASP A 814 -23.54 18.14 -17.05
CA ASP A 814 -23.90 18.67 -15.75
C ASP A 814 -23.01 17.99 -14.67
N PRO A 815 -22.20 18.76 -13.88
CA PRO A 815 -21.36 18.21 -12.82
C PRO A 815 -22.15 17.56 -11.67
N ASN A 816 -23.45 17.85 -11.52
CA ASN A 816 -24.31 17.18 -10.53
C ASN A 816 -24.68 15.75 -10.95
N GLU A 817 -24.71 15.46 -12.25
CA GLU A 817 -24.98 14.14 -12.81
C GLU A 817 -23.69 13.35 -13.06
N ALA A 818 -22.67 13.99 -13.66
CA ALA A 818 -21.40 13.37 -14.01
C ALA A 818 -20.28 13.83 -13.05
N ARG A 819 -20.29 13.34 -11.82
CA ARG A 819 -19.41 13.76 -10.70
C ARG A 819 -18.02 13.12 -10.68
N HIS A 820 -17.67 12.29 -11.68
CA HIS A 820 -16.42 11.55 -11.73
C HIS A 820 -15.31 12.29 -12.48
N PHE A 821 -14.83 13.39 -11.94
CA PHE A 821 -13.69 14.14 -12.46
C PHE A 821 -12.89 14.81 -11.33
N ASP A 822 -11.64 15.17 -11.60
CA ASP A 822 -10.73 15.86 -10.65
C ASP A 822 -9.70 16.65 -11.46
N HIS A 823 -8.88 17.47 -10.82
CA HIS A 823 -7.80 18.20 -11.49
C HIS A 823 -6.84 17.24 -12.20
N GLY A 824 -6.41 17.60 -13.41
CA GLY A 824 -5.68 16.74 -14.33
C GLY A 824 -4.26 17.20 -14.69
N TYR A 825 -3.64 18.15 -13.96
CA TYR A 825 -2.27 18.61 -14.24
C TYR A 825 -1.23 17.56 -13.89
N ALA A 826 -1.34 16.97 -12.71
CA ALA A 826 -0.50 15.88 -12.25
C ALA A 826 -1.30 14.58 -12.16
N VAL A 827 -0.67 13.48 -12.55
CA VAL A 827 -1.22 12.12 -12.49
C VAL A 827 -0.30 11.22 -11.67
N THR A 828 -0.84 10.10 -11.18
CA THR A 828 0.00 9.06 -10.57
C THR A 828 0.73 8.27 -11.66
N SER A 829 1.85 7.61 -11.31
CA SER A 829 2.61 6.80 -12.25
C SER A 829 1.75 5.71 -12.91
N HIS A 830 0.88 5.04 -12.16
CA HIS A 830 -0.10 4.09 -12.74
C HIS A 830 -1.06 4.76 -13.73
N SER A 831 -1.44 6.00 -13.47
CA SER A 831 -2.32 6.75 -14.38
C SER A 831 -1.58 7.29 -15.60
N SER A 832 -0.26 7.45 -15.52
CA SER A 832 0.57 7.89 -16.64
C SER A 832 0.82 6.79 -17.67
N GLN A 833 0.60 5.52 -17.32
CA GLN A 833 0.78 4.39 -18.24
C GLN A 833 -0.13 4.56 -19.47
N GLY A 834 0.47 4.40 -20.67
CA GLY A 834 -0.20 4.67 -21.93
C GLY A 834 -0.21 6.15 -22.38
N LEU A 835 0.23 7.11 -21.53
CA LEU A 835 0.43 8.50 -21.94
C LEU A 835 1.79 8.70 -22.63
N THR A 836 1.87 9.76 -23.40
CA THR A 836 3.12 10.29 -23.96
C THR A 836 3.04 11.81 -23.97
N SER A 837 4.12 12.48 -23.59
CA SER A 837 4.23 13.94 -23.62
C SER A 837 5.62 14.33 -24.13
N GLU A 838 5.76 15.51 -24.65
CA GLU A 838 7.08 16.00 -25.07
C GLU A 838 7.97 16.20 -23.86
N ARG A 839 7.42 16.75 -22.79
CA ARG A 839 8.12 17.02 -21.54
C ARG A 839 7.42 16.35 -20.37
N VAL A 840 8.21 15.77 -19.45
CA VAL A 840 7.68 15.14 -18.23
C VAL A 840 8.42 15.69 -17.01
N LEU A 841 7.67 16.12 -16.01
CA LEU A 841 8.17 16.50 -14.70
C LEU A 841 7.82 15.38 -13.72
N VAL A 842 8.81 14.84 -13.02
CA VAL A 842 8.60 13.72 -12.10
C VAL A 842 8.95 14.15 -10.69
N ASN A 843 7.98 14.05 -9.76
CA ASN A 843 8.24 14.19 -8.33
C ASN A 843 8.74 12.86 -7.79
N MET A 844 10.01 12.79 -7.40
CA MET A 844 10.64 11.59 -6.82
C MET A 844 11.03 11.87 -5.36
N ASP A 845 10.07 11.82 -4.48
CA ASP A 845 10.24 12.00 -3.04
C ASP A 845 10.69 10.69 -2.39
N THR A 846 11.91 10.65 -1.84
CA THR A 846 12.47 9.44 -1.22
C THR A 846 11.89 9.15 0.18
N GLU A 847 11.05 10.04 0.72
CA GLU A 847 10.38 9.88 2.02
C GLU A 847 8.97 9.29 1.92
N VAL A 848 8.44 9.09 0.70
CA VAL A 848 7.19 8.36 0.52
C VAL A 848 7.39 6.86 0.78
N HIS A 849 6.26 6.14 0.92
CA HIS A 849 6.31 4.70 1.17
C HIS A 849 7.22 3.97 0.15
N PRO A 850 8.17 3.13 0.61
CA PRO A 850 9.18 2.52 -0.26
C PRO A 850 8.61 1.74 -1.46
N GLU A 851 7.44 1.12 -1.33
CA GLU A 851 6.77 0.41 -2.43
C GLU A 851 6.35 1.33 -3.58
N LEU A 852 6.20 2.63 -3.34
CA LEU A 852 5.86 3.61 -4.37
C LEU A 852 7.11 4.11 -5.11
N MET A 853 8.29 4.01 -4.48
CA MET A 853 9.58 4.39 -5.04
C MET A 853 10.32 3.14 -5.51
N SER A 854 10.05 2.72 -6.73
CA SER A 854 10.53 1.46 -7.30
C SER A 854 11.14 1.62 -8.69
N ASN A 855 11.84 0.58 -9.16
CA ASN A 855 12.35 0.51 -10.54
C ASN A 855 11.23 0.70 -11.58
N ARG A 856 10.03 0.15 -11.32
CA ARG A 856 8.86 0.32 -12.19
C ARG A 856 8.37 1.77 -12.23
N PHE A 857 8.35 2.44 -11.08
CA PHE A 857 8.01 3.86 -11.00
C PHE A 857 8.98 4.71 -11.81
N ALA A 858 10.29 4.47 -11.66
CA ALA A 858 11.33 5.19 -12.42
C ALA A 858 11.15 4.98 -13.94
N TYR A 859 11.08 3.72 -14.37
CA TYR A 859 10.92 3.40 -15.79
C TYR A 859 9.64 3.95 -16.40
N VAL A 860 8.48 3.69 -15.77
CA VAL A 860 7.20 4.15 -16.30
C VAL A 860 7.17 5.67 -16.39
N SER A 861 7.60 6.39 -15.34
CA SER A 861 7.50 7.86 -15.30
C SER A 861 8.40 8.53 -16.32
N VAL A 862 9.69 8.16 -16.38
CA VAL A 862 10.67 8.77 -17.30
C VAL A 862 10.38 8.41 -18.75
N SER A 863 9.92 7.16 -19.02
CA SER A 863 9.62 6.71 -20.39
C SER A 863 8.41 7.39 -21.02
N ARG A 864 7.64 8.22 -20.27
CA ARG A 864 6.54 9.02 -20.86
C ARG A 864 7.04 10.18 -21.70
N ALA A 865 8.22 10.68 -21.42
CA ALA A 865 8.83 11.79 -22.14
C ALA A 865 9.30 11.39 -23.54
N SER A 866 9.04 12.22 -24.55
CA SER A 866 9.64 12.05 -25.87
C SER A 866 10.88 12.93 -26.09
N HIS A 867 10.95 14.09 -25.47
CA HIS A 867 12.05 15.04 -25.65
C HIS A 867 12.77 15.34 -24.33
N ASP A 868 12.06 15.61 -23.23
CA ASP A 868 12.66 16.03 -21.98
C ASP A 868 11.98 15.42 -20.77
N ALA A 869 12.78 14.93 -19.79
CA ALA A 869 12.33 14.46 -18.50
C ALA A 869 13.12 15.19 -17.40
N GLN A 870 12.43 15.87 -16.50
CA GLN A 870 13.00 16.58 -15.35
C GLN A 870 12.53 15.93 -14.06
N ILE A 871 13.47 15.58 -13.19
CA ILE A 871 13.23 14.90 -11.91
C ILE A 871 13.47 15.89 -10.78
N TYR A 872 12.52 15.97 -9.86
CA TYR A 872 12.59 16.75 -8.64
C TYR A 872 12.63 15.80 -7.45
N THR A 873 13.68 15.87 -6.64
CA THR A 873 13.86 14.97 -5.49
C THR A 873 14.31 15.75 -4.25
N ASN A 874 14.04 15.17 -3.06
CA ASN A 874 14.57 15.69 -1.79
C ASN A 874 16.00 15.24 -1.52
N ASN A 875 16.45 14.10 -2.11
CA ASN A 875 17.76 13.50 -1.82
C ASN A 875 18.32 12.72 -3.02
N ALA A 876 19.28 13.31 -3.73
CA ALA A 876 19.93 12.65 -4.87
C ALA A 876 20.81 11.47 -4.46
N ALA A 877 21.44 11.52 -3.28
CA ALA A 877 22.37 10.47 -2.84
C ALA A 877 21.66 9.13 -2.55
N SER A 878 20.43 9.16 -2.03
CA SER A 878 19.63 7.96 -1.78
C SER A 878 18.70 7.58 -2.94
N LEU A 879 18.49 8.46 -3.92
CA LEU A 879 17.48 8.29 -4.96
C LEU A 879 17.66 7.00 -5.75
N ALA A 880 18.87 6.72 -6.24
CA ALA A 880 19.16 5.52 -7.01
C ALA A 880 18.88 4.24 -6.21
N ALA A 881 19.28 4.21 -4.94
CA ALA A 881 19.04 3.08 -4.04
C ALA A 881 17.55 2.90 -3.76
N SER A 882 16.81 3.98 -3.49
CA SER A 882 15.36 3.94 -3.25
C SER A 882 14.60 3.42 -4.47
N LEU A 883 14.98 3.86 -5.68
CA LEU A 883 14.34 3.43 -6.93
C LEU A 883 14.77 2.05 -7.42
N SER A 884 15.83 1.46 -6.86
CA SER A 884 16.26 0.11 -7.23
C SER A 884 15.45 -1.00 -6.53
N HIS A 885 14.49 -0.62 -5.69
CA HIS A 885 13.61 -1.56 -5.03
C HIS A 885 12.66 -2.23 -6.03
N ASP A 886 12.62 -3.57 -6.04
CA ASP A 886 11.69 -4.34 -6.87
C ASP A 886 10.43 -4.70 -6.09
N VAL A 887 9.30 -4.19 -6.56
CA VAL A 887 7.95 -4.43 -5.99
C VAL A 887 7.13 -5.41 -6.84
N SER A 888 7.80 -6.29 -7.58
CA SER A 888 7.12 -7.30 -8.41
C SER A 888 6.24 -8.21 -7.56
N LYS A 889 5.03 -8.49 -8.05
CA LYS A 889 4.13 -9.47 -7.45
C LYS A 889 4.74 -10.87 -7.47
N ALA A 890 4.46 -11.64 -6.44
CA ALA A 890 4.84 -13.04 -6.38
C ALA A 890 3.85 -13.91 -7.18
N SER A 891 4.36 -15.03 -7.72
CA SER A 891 3.56 -16.15 -8.22
C SER A 891 3.75 -17.34 -7.29
N ALA A 892 2.68 -18.04 -6.97
CA ALA A 892 2.72 -19.21 -6.10
C ALA A 892 3.47 -20.39 -6.76
N VAL A 893 3.28 -20.59 -8.07
CA VAL A 893 3.91 -21.70 -8.81
C VAL A 893 5.37 -21.42 -9.11
N THR A 894 5.72 -20.23 -9.60
CA THR A 894 7.11 -19.85 -9.88
C THR A 894 7.96 -19.84 -8.63
N PHE A 895 7.42 -19.32 -7.52
CA PHE A 895 8.11 -19.27 -6.23
C PHE A 895 8.48 -20.67 -5.71
N GLY A 896 7.60 -21.67 -5.90
CA GLY A 896 7.87 -23.06 -5.52
C GLY A 896 8.93 -23.75 -6.39
N ASN A 897 9.01 -23.41 -7.68
CA ASN A 897 9.97 -24.04 -8.62
C ASN A 897 11.40 -23.48 -8.48
N ALA A 898 11.57 -22.22 -8.08
CA ALA A 898 12.91 -21.63 -7.91
C ALA A 898 13.74 -22.35 -6.84
N GLN A 899 13.09 -22.93 -5.82
CA GLN A 899 13.81 -23.71 -4.80
C GLN A 899 14.15 -25.16 -5.24
N SER A 900 13.32 -25.77 -6.09
CA SER A 900 13.65 -27.11 -6.61
C SER A 900 14.86 -27.07 -7.54
N SER A 901 15.05 -25.98 -8.30
CA SER A 901 16.23 -25.82 -9.16
C SER A 901 17.51 -25.49 -8.38
N SER A 902 17.43 -24.71 -7.28
CA SER A 902 18.59 -24.42 -6.43
C SER A 902 19.00 -25.63 -5.57
N ALA A 903 18.06 -26.45 -5.12
CA ALA A 903 18.34 -27.70 -4.41
C ALA A 903 18.98 -28.77 -5.36
N GLN A 904 18.54 -28.83 -6.61
CA GLN A 904 19.16 -29.71 -7.61
C GLN A 904 20.55 -29.22 -8.07
N GLN A 905 20.78 -27.92 -8.17
CA GLN A 905 22.10 -27.35 -8.40
C GLN A 905 23.03 -27.53 -7.20
N GLY A 906 22.52 -27.43 -5.98
CA GLY A 906 23.28 -27.71 -4.75
C GLY A 906 23.68 -29.19 -4.62
N LEU A 907 22.80 -30.13 -5.01
CA LEU A 907 23.13 -31.56 -5.09
C LEU A 907 24.11 -31.89 -6.21
N ALA A 908 24.03 -31.23 -7.36
CA ALA A 908 24.97 -31.42 -8.46
C ALA A 908 26.38 -30.88 -8.18
N LEU A 909 26.52 -29.88 -7.29
CA LEU A 909 27.81 -29.36 -6.82
C LEU A 909 28.40 -30.16 -5.63
N ALA A 910 27.56 -30.91 -4.90
CA ALA A 910 28.01 -31.79 -3.81
C ALA A 910 28.44 -33.19 -4.28
N VAL A 911 28.20 -33.53 -5.56
CA VAL A 911 28.60 -34.81 -6.19
C VAL A 911 29.77 -34.62 -7.19
N ARG A 912 30.30 -33.41 -7.28
CA ARG A 912 31.59 -33.12 -7.92
C ARG A 912 32.56 -32.63 -6.84
#